data_c225350c4fa734b230f6d3181d868cf5
#
_entry.id   c225350c4fa734b230f6d3181d868cf5
#
_cell.length_a   1.000
_cell.length_b   1.000
_cell.length_c   1.000
_cell.angle_alpha   90.00
_cell.angle_beta   90.00
_cell.angle_gamma   90.00
#
_symmetry.space_group_name_H-M   'P 1'
#
loop_
_entity.id
_entity.type
_entity.pdbx_description
1 polymer ?
#
loop_
_entity_poly.entity_id
_entity_poly.type
_entity_poly.pdbx_seq_one_letter_code
_entity_poly.pdbx_strand_id
1 'polypeptide(L)'
;MKKLFNPNTVAVIGATEREGSVGRTVLENLVRFPERKVFPVNPNRKEVLGMECFPSVSDIPVTVDLAVIVIPARTVPAMVEECGKAGIEGVIIISAGFREAGEDGRGLEDEIKKIRHRYGMRIVGPNCLGVIRPHISLNASFLKVNPKPGKIAFISQSGALGSAILDWAMESNVGFSMFASLGSMIDVDFGDIIDFVGDDPNTRSIMLYIEGIGNARKFMSAARGFARSKPIIVIKPGKFAESARAAVSHTGAMAGDYHVYDAAFKRAGVIRIEEIADLFNAAEVLESKYLPKGPKLAIVTNAGGVGVIATDALMESHGELSKLSDQSIKELDAHMPAHWSRGNPVDVLGDADIDRYVNAINVCLNDDEVHGILVIYTPQGAAKPDELAKRIVDIARKTYKPIITVWMGGKRAKEGRAVFLKNNLPTYETPEHAVKTYLYMYQYGKNLQLLYETPAELSVDQAPPKHHLKALIRRTVQEGRTLLNEDESKKLLKDYGIPVSRSYITANIDDALASARETGYPVVLKIVSPDITHKTDVGGVVTGINSDDQLRDEYDRLIRRVKERRPEAVISGVSVQKMFERIDYELILGAKKDREFGTVILFGMGGVGVEIFRDFSVALPPLNQTLARRLMEETEVFRMIQGYRGRPPADIRQLEHIIVAFSNLIVDFPEIAEMDINPLAISGQAISALDARTVIDKDALESPSPYQHLVITPYPARYVMPWKLMDGLEVLLRPIRPEDEPMESEMLSTLSEQALVGRFFQSVRKISHEMLTRYCNIDYDREMAIVAELKEADRKRLIGIGRIIIDTDFRKGEFAVLVHDDFQRKGLGYKLVDMLIGIAHEKGLQKVYGIVLTDNKRMLRICRELGFTVRDMPDGLSRVELVLK
;
A
#
# COMPACT_ATOMS: atom_id res chain seq x y z
N MET A 1 7.06 19.70 8.94
CA MET A 1 7.32 19.48 7.50
C MET A 1 7.50 20.78 6.71
N LYS A 2 6.62 21.81 6.86
CA LYS A 2 6.71 23.04 6.06
C LYS A 2 8.07 23.74 6.17
N LYS A 3 8.61 23.94 7.39
CA LYS A 3 9.92 24.57 7.59
C LYS A 3 11.10 23.72 7.11
N LEU A 4 10.96 22.39 7.14
CA LEU A 4 11.98 21.47 6.64
C LEU A 4 12.11 21.53 5.11
N PHE A 5 10.98 21.60 4.38
CA PHE A 5 10.99 21.59 2.92
C PHE A 5 10.71 22.93 2.23
N ASN A 6 10.29 23.95 2.97
CA ASN A 6 10.10 25.35 2.52
C ASN A 6 10.73 26.36 3.48
N PRO A 7 12.04 26.22 3.78
CA PRO A 7 12.71 27.13 4.71
C PRO A 7 12.95 28.52 4.09
N ASN A 8 12.82 29.57 4.90
CA ASN A 8 13.25 30.92 4.55
C ASN A 8 14.70 31.19 5.01
N THR A 9 15.10 30.52 6.09
CA THR A 9 16.42 30.67 6.71
C THR A 9 17.08 29.31 6.88
N VAL A 10 18.35 29.18 6.46
CA VAL A 10 19.08 27.90 6.51
C VAL A 10 20.45 28.08 7.16
N ALA A 11 20.77 27.26 8.15
CA ALA A 11 22.12 27.15 8.71
C ALA A 11 22.84 25.93 8.10
N VAL A 12 24.10 26.11 7.67
CA VAL A 12 24.98 25.04 7.21
C VAL A 12 26.06 24.79 8.25
N ILE A 13 25.89 23.69 8.99
CA ILE A 13 26.75 23.29 10.10
C ILE A 13 27.90 22.41 9.57
N GLY A 14 29.12 22.87 9.73
CA GLY A 14 30.30 22.28 9.10
C GLY A 14 30.66 22.97 7.76
N ALA A 15 30.20 24.19 7.57
CA ALA A 15 30.55 25.02 6.41
C ALA A 15 32.08 25.23 6.31
N THR A 16 32.62 25.15 5.10
CA THR A 16 34.08 25.22 4.85
C THR A 16 34.38 25.64 3.42
N GLU A 17 35.59 26.22 3.21
CA GLU A 17 36.10 26.55 1.88
C GLU A 17 36.88 25.42 1.20
N ARG A 18 37.11 24.31 1.93
CA ARG A 18 37.89 23.18 1.37
C ARG A 18 37.22 22.62 0.12
N GLU A 19 37.95 22.69 -1.00
CA GLU A 19 37.49 22.14 -2.27
C GLU A 19 37.16 20.63 -2.19
N GLY A 20 36.11 20.24 -2.85
CA GLY A 20 35.63 18.83 -2.88
C GLY A 20 34.98 18.34 -1.58
N SER A 21 34.88 19.21 -0.56
CA SER A 21 34.19 18.80 0.68
C SER A 21 32.68 18.95 0.57
N VAL A 22 31.96 18.09 1.28
CA VAL A 22 30.49 18.09 1.34
C VAL A 22 29.95 19.42 1.86
N GLY A 23 30.54 19.97 2.94
CA GLY A 23 30.10 21.23 3.53
C GLY A 23 30.23 22.43 2.58
N ARG A 24 31.28 22.47 1.74
CA ARG A 24 31.41 23.49 0.70
C ARG A 24 30.32 23.34 -0.37
N THR A 25 30.15 22.14 -0.90
CA THR A 25 29.15 21.89 -1.95
C THR A 25 27.73 22.24 -1.50
N VAL A 26 27.34 21.88 -0.28
CA VAL A 26 26.03 22.24 0.29
C VAL A 26 25.88 23.76 0.39
N LEU A 27 26.92 24.45 0.87
CA LEU A 27 26.88 25.90 0.99
C LEU A 27 26.78 26.57 -0.38
N GLU A 28 27.61 26.16 -1.37
CA GLU A 28 27.58 26.66 -2.75
C GLU A 28 26.22 26.47 -3.40
N ASN A 29 25.58 25.32 -3.20
CA ASN A 29 24.25 25.03 -3.72
C ASN A 29 23.17 25.93 -3.12
N LEU A 30 23.22 26.19 -1.81
CA LEU A 30 22.24 27.03 -1.12
C LEU A 30 22.38 28.52 -1.44
N VAL A 31 23.60 29.03 -1.55
CA VAL A 31 23.85 30.44 -1.82
C VAL A 31 23.73 30.83 -3.30
N ARG A 32 23.69 29.83 -4.19
CA ARG A 32 23.48 30.03 -5.63
C ARG A 32 22.20 30.81 -5.94
N PHE A 33 21.20 30.72 -5.09
CA PHE A 33 19.90 31.34 -5.23
C PHE A 33 19.67 32.34 -4.07
N PRO A 34 19.63 33.64 -4.32
CA PRO A 34 19.66 34.69 -3.27
C PRO A 34 18.33 34.84 -2.51
N GLU A 35 17.34 34.04 -2.82
CA GLU A 35 15.99 34.11 -2.25
C GLU A 35 15.92 33.71 -0.76
N ARG A 36 16.98 33.06 -0.23
CA ARG A 36 17.06 32.59 1.16
C ARG A 36 18.24 33.23 1.90
N LYS A 37 18.06 33.38 3.20
CA LYS A 37 19.17 33.74 4.10
C LYS A 37 19.89 32.46 4.50
N VAL A 38 21.16 32.36 4.15
CA VAL A 38 22.02 31.21 4.47
C VAL A 38 23.10 31.65 5.46
N PHE A 39 23.27 30.87 6.52
CA PHE A 39 24.21 31.12 7.61
C PHE A 39 25.23 29.99 7.70
N PRO A 40 26.51 30.23 7.31
CA PRO A 40 27.59 29.29 7.58
C PRO A 40 27.84 29.18 9.09
N VAL A 41 28.01 27.94 9.59
CA VAL A 41 28.34 27.67 11.00
C VAL A 41 29.58 26.80 11.08
N ASN A 42 30.62 27.30 11.70
CA ASN A 42 31.87 26.60 11.95
C ASN A 42 32.66 27.27 13.08
N PRO A 43 32.95 26.62 14.20
CA PRO A 43 33.63 27.22 15.36
C PRO A 43 35.07 27.68 15.06
N ASN A 44 35.68 27.19 13.97
CA ASN A 44 37.09 27.47 13.63
C ASN A 44 37.24 28.51 12.50
N ARG A 45 36.13 29.15 12.08
CA ARG A 45 36.16 30.10 10.96
C ARG A 45 35.32 31.34 11.27
N LYS A 46 35.83 32.52 10.85
CA LYS A 46 35.08 33.77 10.94
C LYS A 46 34.32 34.11 9.66
N GLU A 47 34.79 33.58 8.55
CA GLU A 47 34.25 33.82 7.21
C GLU A 47 34.37 32.54 6.38
N VAL A 48 33.37 32.24 5.54
CA VAL A 48 33.34 31.14 4.56
C VAL A 48 32.68 31.64 3.28
N LEU A 49 33.33 31.53 2.15
CA LEU A 49 32.90 32.02 0.81
C LEU A 49 32.42 33.48 0.83
N GLY A 50 33.13 34.36 1.54
CA GLY A 50 32.81 35.78 1.64
C GLY A 50 31.60 36.10 2.54
N MET A 51 31.10 35.13 3.31
CA MET A 51 30.00 35.29 4.25
C MET A 51 30.47 35.19 5.69
N GLU A 52 29.93 36.02 6.58
CA GLU A 52 30.13 35.90 8.02
C GLU A 52 29.76 34.46 8.48
N CYS A 53 30.67 33.84 9.23
CA CYS A 53 30.52 32.48 9.74
C CYS A 53 30.36 32.52 11.26
N PHE A 54 29.30 31.89 11.73
CA PHE A 54 28.95 31.85 13.16
C PHE A 54 29.62 30.66 13.84
N PRO A 55 30.15 30.82 15.07
CA PRO A 55 30.75 29.70 15.79
C PRO A 55 29.71 28.64 16.20
N SER A 56 28.46 29.04 16.46
CA SER A 56 27.36 28.20 16.93
C SER A 56 26.05 28.65 16.25
N VAL A 57 25.07 27.73 16.15
CA VAL A 57 23.73 28.08 15.65
C VAL A 57 23.00 29.03 16.58
N SER A 58 23.36 29.04 17.86
CA SER A 58 22.78 29.93 18.88
C SER A 58 23.24 31.38 18.72
N ASP A 59 24.35 31.63 18.02
CA ASP A 59 24.90 32.98 17.77
C ASP A 59 24.25 33.67 16.56
N ILE A 60 23.41 32.96 15.79
CA ILE A 60 22.70 33.50 14.62
C ILE A 60 21.61 34.46 15.10
N PRO A 61 21.59 35.73 14.65
CA PRO A 61 20.71 36.77 15.17
C PRO A 61 19.25 36.68 14.75
N VAL A 62 18.86 35.61 14.01
CA VAL A 62 17.50 35.35 13.52
C VAL A 62 17.11 33.91 13.73
N THR A 63 15.80 33.65 13.78
CA THR A 63 15.29 32.29 13.85
C THR A 63 15.64 31.53 12.58
N VAL A 64 16.23 30.35 12.72
CA VAL A 64 16.59 29.44 11.63
C VAL A 64 15.51 28.40 11.45
N ASP A 65 15.01 28.23 10.22
CA ASP A 65 13.98 27.23 9.89
C ASP A 65 14.58 25.83 9.71
N LEU A 66 15.77 25.76 9.05
CA LEU A 66 16.41 24.52 8.65
C LEU A 66 17.90 24.52 9.00
N ALA A 67 18.37 23.48 9.65
CA ALA A 67 19.79 23.19 9.80
C ALA A 67 20.22 22.03 8.90
N VAL A 68 21.30 22.21 8.11
CA VAL A 68 21.94 21.14 7.34
C VAL A 68 23.25 20.78 8.01
N ILE A 69 23.35 19.54 8.52
CA ILE A 69 24.47 19.08 9.35
C ILE A 69 25.43 18.24 8.52
N VAL A 70 26.69 18.65 8.47
CA VAL A 70 27.78 18.04 7.68
C VAL A 70 29.06 17.95 8.54
N ILE A 71 28.96 17.31 9.69
CA ILE A 71 30.05 17.14 10.65
C ILE A 71 30.24 15.64 11.01
N PRO A 72 31.35 15.23 11.64
CA PRO A 72 31.54 13.82 12.05
C PRO A 72 30.41 13.28 12.93
N ALA A 73 29.97 12.04 12.68
CA ALA A 73 28.81 11.41 13.33
C ALA A 73 28.77 11.55 14.86
N ARG A 74 29.92 11.37 15.53
CA ARG A 74 30.02 11.45 17.01
C ARG A 74 29.65 12.82 17.58
N THR A 75 29.74 13.87 16.81
CA THR A 75 29.41 15.23 17.25
C THR A 75 27.99 15.66 16.88
N VAL A 76 27.31 14.87 16.06
CA VAL A 76 25.95 15.20 15.58
C VAL A 76 24.90 15.24 16.68
N PRO A 77 24.83 14.31 17.65
CA PRO A 77 23.83 14.39 18.73
C PRO A 77 23.88 15.71 19.50
N ALA A 78 25.09 16.15 19.91
CA ALA A 78 25.27 17.42 20.62
C ALA A 78 24.80 18.63 19.78
N MET A 79 25.07 18.62 18.48
CA MET A 79 24.63 19.65 17.55
C MET A 79 23.10 19.66 17.34
N VAL A 80 22.47 18.49 17.28
CA VAL A 80 21.01 18.37 17.20
C VAL A 80 20.35 18.90 18.50
N GLU A 81 20.95 18.64 19.66
CA GLU A 81 20.52 19.22 20.96
C GLU A 81 20.62 20.75 20.93
N GLU A 82 21.69 21.29 20.38
CA GLU A 82 21.89 22.73 20.24
C GLU A 82 20.86 23.36 19.29
N CYS A 83 20.59 22.72 18.12
CA CYS A 83 19.54 23.11 17.19
C CYS A 83 18.16 23.15 17.88
N GLY A 84 17.87 22.14 18.72
CA GLY A 84 16.63 22.09 19.49
C GLY A 84 16.48 23.25 20.47
N LYS A 85 17.55 23.60 21.20
CA LYS A 85 17.58 24.74 22.11
C LYS A 85 17.41 26.08 21.40
N ALA A 86 17.95 26.19 20.17
CA ALA A 86 17.79 27.37 19.30
C ALA A 86 16.43 27.48 18.63
N GLY A 87 15.53 26.48 18.83
CA GLY A 87 14.18 26.46 18.28
C GLY A 87 14.10 26.11 16.80
N ILE A 88 15.10 25.44 16.25
CA ILE A 88 15.13 24.97 14.85
C ILE A 88 14.19 23.78 14.71
N GLU A 89 13.20 23.88 13.80
CA GLU A 89 12.19 22.85 13.61
C GLU A 89 12.57 21.78 12.57
N GLY A 90 13.42 22.12 11.58
CA GLY A 90 13.84 21.22 10.49
C GLY A 90 15.34 20.94 10.53
N VAL A 91 15.73 19.66 10.40
CA VAL A 91 17.13 19.26 10.35
C VAL A 91 17.35 18.24 9.22
N ILE A 92 18.41 18.42 8.43
CA ILE A 92 18.91 17.44 7.47
C ILE A 92 20.28 16.98 7.92
N ILE A 93 20.46 15.69 8.20
CA ILE A 93 21.74 15.13 8.61
C ILE A 93 22.34 14.37 7.44
N ILE A 94 23.31 15.00 6.77
CA ILE A 94 24.01 14.38 5.62
C ILE A 94 25.09 13.40 6.11
N SER A 95 25.67 13.67 7.26
CA SER A 95 26.74 12.87 7.87
C SER A 95 26.44 11.39 7.89
N ALA A 96 27.42 10.56 7.53
CA ALA A 96 27.41 9.10 7.62
C ALA A 96 28.19 8.64 8.88
N GLY A 97 28.11 7.35 9.23
CA GLY A 97 28.75 6.76 10.41
C GLY A 97 27.74 6.42 11.50
N PHE A 98 26.53 6.04 11.13
CA PHE A 98 25.42 5.66 12.03
C PHE A 98 25.14 4.17 11.99
N ARG A 99 23.90 3.70 11.81
CA ARG A 99 23.58 2.26 11.87
C ARG A 99 24.40 1.38 10.90
N GLU A 100 24.82 1.93 9.78
CA GLU A 100 25.71 1.27 8.82
C GLU A 100 27.11 1.02 9.39
N ALA A 101 27.51 1.74 10.43
CA ALA A 101 28.79 1.54 11.15
C ALA A 101 28.68 0.56 12.35
N GLY A 102 27.51 -0.09 12.54
CA GLY A 102 27.28 -1.09 13.59
C GLY A 102 26.65 -0.52 14.86
N GLU A 103 26.93 -1.17 16.03
CA GLU A 103 26.25 -0.87 17.31
C GLU A 103 26.50 0.55 17.82
N ASP A 104 27.76 1.03 17.77
CA ASP A 104 28.09 2.39 18.17
C ASP A 104 27.28 3.43 17.40
N GLY A 105 27.14 3.22 16.08
CA GLY A 105 26.37 4.10 15.22
C GLY A 105 24.85 4.04 15.51
N ARG A 106 24.32 2.90 15.87
CA ARG A 106 22.92 2.77 16.33
C ARG A 106 22.67 3.54 17.62
N GLY A 107 23.63 3.50 18.56
CA GLY A 107 23.55 4.29 19.79
C GLY A 107 23.42 5.80 19.53
N LEU A 108 24.15 6.34 18.54
CA LEU A 108 24.03 7.72 18.12
C LEU A 108 22.65 8.05 17.53
N GLU A 109 22.07 7.16 16.68
CA GLU A 109 20.70 7.34 16.16
C GLU A 109 19.68 7.39 17.30
N ASP A 110 19.78 6.51 18.29
CA ASP A 110 18.83 6.46 19.41
C ASP A 110 18.94 7.69 20.33
N GLU A 111 20.13 8.26 20.47
CA GLU A 111 20.31 9.53 21.16
C GLU A 111 19.63 10.68 20.38
N ILE A 112 19.83 10.76 19.08
CA ILE A 112 19.19 11.77 18.22
C ILE A 112 17.66 11.64 18.26
N LYS A 113 17.10 10.42 18.25
CA LYS A 113 15.66 10.20 18.39
C LYS A 113 15.11 10.75 19.72
N LYS A 114 15.82 10.55 20.83
CA LYS A 114 15.44 11.11 22.14
C LYS A 114 15.43 12.64 22.13
N ILE A 115 16.45 13.26 21.53
CA ILE A 115 16.56 14.71 21.40
C ILE A 115 15.44 15.25 20.51
N ARG A 116 15.25 14.64 19.32
CA ARG A 116 14.14 14.94 18.41
C ARG A 116 12.80 14.96 19.11
N HIS A 117 12.55 13.95 19.93
CA HIS A 117 11.28 13.80 20.66
C HIS A 117 11.10 14.92 21.70
N ARG A 118 12.18 15.31 22.38
CA ARG A 118 12.18 16.39 23.40
C ARG A 118 11.80 17.75 22.80
N TYR A 119 12.34 18.08 21.64
CA TYR A 119 12.17 19.40 21.01
C TYR A 119 11.08 19.42 19.92
N GLY A 120 10.57 18.29 19.49
CA GLY A 120 9.54 18.20 18.44
C GLY A 120 10.08 18.52 17.04
N MET A 121 11.38 18.37 16.80
CA MET A 121 12.02 18.62 15.50
C MET A 121 11.66 17.53 14.49
N ARG A 122 11.78 17.86 13.20
CA ARG A 122 11.68 16.90 12.10
C ARG A 122 13.04 16.73 11.45
N ILE A 123 13.45 15.46 11.25
CA ILE A 123 14.82 15.12 10.84
C ILE A 123 14.78 14.22 9.60
N VAL A 124 15.49 14.65 8.52
CA VAL A 124 15.82 13.82 7.35
C VAL A 124 17.22 13.24 7.50
N GLY A 125 17.38 11.96 7.21
CA GLY A 125 18.65 11.25 7.36
C GLY A 125 18.73 10.46 8.68
N PRO A 126 19.91 10.23 9.24
CA PRO A 126 21.26 10.55 8.74
C PRO A 126 21.65 9.74 7.51
N ASN A 127 22.88 9.93 7.03
CA ASN A 127 23.44 9.23 5.88
C ASN A 127 22.60 9.41 4.60
N CYS A 128 22.32 10.66 4.23
CA CYS A 128 21.51 11.03 3.07
C CYS A 128 22.24 12.03 2.16
N LEU A 129 21.78 12.14 0.90
CA LEU A 129 22.30 13.17 -0.03
C LEU A 129 21.73 14.55 0.25
N GLY A 130 20.60 14.65 0.91
CA GLY A 130 19.87 15.88 1.14
C GLY A 130 18.58 15.98 0.31
N VAL A 131 18.08 17.22 0.17
CA VAL A 131 16.80 17.55 -0.45
C VAL A 131 16.96 18.65 -1.49
N ILE A 132 16.29 18.47 -2.65
CA ILE A 132 16.24 19.49 -3.71
C ILE A 132 14.76 19.76 -4.05
N ARG A 133 14.38 21.03 -4.09
CA ARG A 133 13.06 21.50 -4.55
C ARG A 133 13.22 22.60 -5.60
N PRO A 134 13.23 22.24 -6.89
CA PRO A 134 13.56 23.18 -7.97
C PRO A 134 12.59 24.36 -8.07
N HIS A 135 11.29 24.15 -7.83
CA HIS A 135 10.26 25.21 -7.91
C HIS A 135 10.47 26.39 -6.94
N ILE A 136 11.19 26.13 -5.86
CA ILE A 136 11.50 27.15 -4.85
C ILE A 136 13.00 27.40 -4.74
N SER A 137 13.78 26.96 -5.73
CA SER A 137 15.22 27.14 -5.79
C SER A 137 15.95 26.64 -4.53
N LEU A 138 15.48 25.56 -3.91
CA LEU A 138 16.13 24.92 -2.75
C LEU A 138 17.00 23.76 -3.23
N ASN A 139 18.31 23.83 -2.95
CA ASN A 139 19.21 22.69 -3.09
C ASN A 139 20.02 22.52 -1.79
N ALA A 140 19.45 21.82 -0.82
CA ALA A 140 20.05 21.44 0.45
C ALA A 140 20.70 20.04 0.34
N SER A 141 21.51 19.82 -0.70
CA SER A 141 22.20 18.57 -0.97
C SER A 141 23.68 18.81 -1.31
N PHE A 142 24.48 17.75 -1.29
CA PHE A 142 25.88 17.86 -1.77
C PHE A 142 26.06 17.39 -3.23
N LEU A 143 24.97 17.26 -3.97
CA LEU A 143 25.02 16.97 -5.40
C LEU A 143 25.34 18.23 -6.21
N LYS A 144 26.25 18.12 -7.17
CA LYS A 144 26.62 19.24 -8.06
C LYS A 144 25.68 19.41 -9.25
N VAL A 145 24.42 19.03 -9.07
CA VAL A 145 23.37 19.09 -10.11
C VAL A 145 22.20 19.93 -9.63
N ASN A 146 21.59 20.66 -10.55
CA ASN A 146 20.37 21.42 -10.29
C ASN A 146 19.34 21.02 -11.32
N PRO A 147 18.49 20.04 -11.01
CA PRO A 147 17.44 19.60 -11.91
C PRO A 147 16.43 20.76 -12.15
N LYS A 148 15.86 20.81 -13.35
CA LYS A 148 14.85 21.80 -13.66
C LYS A 148 13.53 21.53 -12.91
N PRO A 149 12.71 22.58 -12.68
CA PRO A 149 11.36 22.42 -12.18
C PRO A 149 10.55 21.49 -13.08
N GLY A 150 9.78 20.59 -12.46
CA GLY A 150 8.93 19.62 -13.13
C GLY A 150 7.88 19.05 -12.18
N LYS A 151 7.29 17.92 -12.54
CA LYS A 151 6.10 17.39 -11.87
C LYS A 151 6.34 16.11 -11.07
N ILE A 152 7.55 15.58 -11.10
CA ILE A 152 7.91 14.30 -10.49
C ILE A 152 8.54 14.55 -9.12
N ALA A 153 8.01 13.89 -8.07
CA ALA A 153 8.71 13.77 -6.80
C ALA A 153 9.48 12.45 -6.79
N PHE A 154 10.81 12.49 -6.66
CA PHE A 154 11.63 11.29 -6.55
C PHE A 154 12.25 11.18 -5.16
N ILE A 155 11.93 10.10 -4.45
CA ILE A 155 12.36 9.84 -3.08
C ILE A 155 13.12 8.51 -3.03
N SER A 156 14.35 8.55 -2.51
CA SER A 156 15.26 7.39 -2.53
C SER A 156 15.92 7.15 -1.17
N GLN A 157 16.00 5.88 -0.77
CA GLN A 157 16.89 5.47 0.32
C GLN A 157 18.36 5.38 -0.14
N SER A 158 18.58 5.02 -1.42
CA SER A 158 19.93 4.92 -1.97
C SER A 158 20.40 6.29 -2.49
N GLY A 159 21.49 6.79 -1.93
CA GLY A 159 22.14 8.00 -2.42
C GLY A 159 22.71 7.80 -3.84
N ALA A 160 23.49 6.75 -4.06
CA ALA A 160 24.14 6.49 -5.33
C ALA A 160 23.13 6.35 -6.49
N LEU A 161 22.06 5.58 -6.29
CA LEU A 161 21.00 5.48 -7.30
C LEU A 161 20.32 6.83 -7.54
N GLY A 162 20.06 7.60 -6.47
CA GLY A 162 19.46 8.92 -6.59
C GLY A 162 20.28 9.87 -7.46
N SER A 163 21.61 9.86 -7.33
CA SER A 163 22.48 10.67 -8.18
C SER A 163 22.46 10.22 -9.65
N ALA A 164 22.45 8.91 -9.92
CA ALA A 164 22.37 8.38 -11.28
C ALA A 164 21.02 8.72 -11.96
N ILE A 165 19.92 8.62 -11.24
CA ILE A 165 18.60 8.99 -11.74
C ILE A 165 18.51 10.47 -12.09
N LEU A 166 19.10 11.35 -11.25
CA LEU A 166 19.14 12.79 -11.54
C LEU A 166 19.96 13.09 -12.80
N ASP A 167 21.07 12.40 -13.00
CA ASP A 167 21.93 12.57 -14.17
C ASP A 167 21.19 12.16 -15.46
N TRP A 168 20.55 11.00 -15.47
CA TRP A 168 19.72 10.55 -16.59
C TRP A 168 18.53 11.48 -16.86
N ALA A 169 17.90 12.00 -15.81
CA ALA A 169 16.79 12.94 -15.95
C ALA A 169 17.23 14.25 -16.61
N MET A 170 18.45 14.73 -16.32
CA MET A 170 18.99 15.94 -16.95
C MET A 170 19.25 15.71 -18.43
N GLU A 171 19.81 14.55 -18.82
CA GLU A 171 20.01 14.18 -20.23
C GLU A 171 18.68 14.03 -20.98
N SER A 172 17.70 13.39 -20.35
CA SER A 172 16.35 13.18 -20.91
C SER A 172 15.44 14.40 -20.79
N ASN A 173 15.94 15.52 -20.24
CA ASN A 173 15.20 16.75 -20.04
C ASN A 173 13.96 16.60 -19.13
N VAL A 174 13.99 15.66 -18.18
CA VAL A 174 12.94 15.44 -17.18
C VAL A 174 13.14 16.38 -15.98
N GLY A 175 12.07 17.02 -15.49
CA GLY A 175 12.11 17.92 -14.35
C GLY A 175 11.46 17.32 -13.10
N PHE A 176 11.85 17.86 -11.94
CA PHE A 176 11.35 17.40 -10.63
C PHE A 176 10.58 18.48 -9.87
N SER A 177 9.55 18.07 -9.15
CA SER A 177 8.95 18.89 -8.09
C SER A 177 9.76 18.80 -6.80
N MET A 178 10.29 17.60 -6.50
CA MET A 178 11.13 17.32 -5.34
C MET A 178 12.05 16.14 -5.63
N PHE A 179 13.29 16.25 -5.13
CA PHE A 179 14.17 15.11 -4.91
C PHE A 179 14.50 15.04 -3.43
N ALA A 180 14.39 13.85 -2.83
CA ALA A 180 14.77 13.63 -1.44
C ALA A 180 15.51 12.30 -1.27
N SER A 181 16.66 12.36 -0.61
CA SER A 181 17.36 11.16 -0.13
C SER A 181 17.09 11.02 1.36
N LEU A 182 16.58 9.85 1.79
CA LEU A 182 16.12 9.63 3.16
C LEU A 182 17.17 9.03 4.10
N GLY A 183 18.16 8.33 3.53
CA GLY A 183 19.17 7.64 4.34
C GLY A 183 18.56 6.66 5.35
N SER A 184 18.98 6.79 6.61
CA SER A 184 18.53 5.88 7.70
C SER A 184 17.09 6.05 8.15
N MET A 185 16.40 7.13 7.78
CA MET A 185 14.99 7.40 8.15
C MET A 185 14.70 7.28 9.66
N ILE A 186 15.46 8.00 10.48
CA ILE A 186 15.27 7.94 11.94
C ILE A 186 13.99 8.66 12.41
N ASP A 187 13.43 9.57 11.60
CA ASP A 187 12.21 10.33 11.86
C ASP A 187 11.35 10.43 10.60
N VAL A 188 11.78 11.25 9.61
CA VAL A 188 11.05 11.44 8.36
C VAL A 188 11.23 10.20 7.49
N ASP A 189 10.10 9.56 7.13
CA ASP A 189 10.04 8.36 6.31
C ASP A 189 9.25 8.59 5.01
N PHE A 190 9.04 7.52 4.25
CA PHE A 190 8.26 7.58 3.00
C PHE A 190 6.85 8.10 3.21
N GLY A 191 6.17 7.69 4.28
CA GLY A 191 4.81 8.14 4.57
C GLY A 191 4.72 9.65 4.78
N ASP A 192 5.67 10.24 5.53
CA ASP A 192 5.72 11.69 5.74
C ASP A 192 5.91 12.47 4.44
N ILE A 193 6.79 11.97 3.56
CA ILE A 193 7.06 12.66 2.30
C ILE A 193 5.91 12.47 1.32
N ILE A 194 5.30 11.27 1.24
CA ILE A 194 4.12 11.05 0.41
C ILE A 194 3.00 12.01 0.83
N ASP A 195 2.74 12.15 2.13
CA ASP A 195 1.76 13.11 2.65
C ASP A 195 2.11 14.55 2.22
N PHE A 196 3.39 14.94 2.33
CA PHE A 196 3.83 16.29 1.97
C PHE A 196 3.72 16.58 0.47
N VAL A 197 4.23 15.69 -0.41
CA VAL A 197 4.18 15.89 -1.86
C VAL A 197 2.81 15.55 -2.44
N GLY A 198 2.01 14.76 -1.71
CA GLY A 198 0.62 14.50 -2.02
C GLY A 198 -0.22 15.78 -2.09
N ASP A 199 0.01 16.69 -1.17
CA ASP A 199 -0.65 18.00 -1.14
C ASP A 199 0.04 19.08 -2.00
N ASP A 200 1.25 18.81 -2.54
CA ASP A 200 1.98 19.79 -3.37
C ASP A 200 1.36 19.89 -4.79
N PRO A 201 0.83 21.08 -5.19
CA PRO A 201 0.21 21.26 -6.50
C PRO A 201 1.20 21.10 -7.67
N ASN A 202 2.50 21.22 -7.41
CA ASN A 202 3.53 21.04 -8.43
C ASN A 202 3.87 19.55 -8.67
N THR A 203 3.44 18.65 -7.80
CA THR A 203 3.69 17.22 -7.93
C THR A 203 2.52 16.54 -8.63
N ARG A 204 2.78 15.72 -9.66
CA ARG A 204 1.79 14.91 -10.37
C ARG A 204 2.01 13.42 -10.20
N SER A 205 3.26 12.99 -10.08
CA SER A 205 3.62 11.59 -9.84
C SER A 205 4.72 11.48 -8.78
N ILE A 206 4.73 10.36 -8.06
CA ILE A 206 5.66 10.08 -6.97
C ILE A 206 6.44 8.81 -7.33
N MET A 207 7.74 8.90 -7.38
CA MET A 207 8.65 7.78 -7.63
C MET A 207 9.42 7.46 -6.36
N LEU A 208 9.48 6.18 -6.00
CA LEU A 208 10.11 5.71 -4.77
C LEU A 208 11.15 4.63 -5.08
N TYR A 209 12.32 4.74 -4.48
CA TYR A 209 13.25 3.62 -4.35
C TYR A 209 13.31 3.18 -2.89
N ILE A 210 12.82 1.99 -2.61
CA ILE A 210 12.57 1.48 -1.26
C ILE A 210 13.43 0.26 -0.97
N GLU A 211 14.27 0.31 0.04
CA GLU A 211 14.99 -0.84 0.60
C GLU A 211 14.22 -1.44 1.78
N GLY A 212 13.64 -0.58 2.64
CA GLY A 212 12.71 -0.92 3.73
C GLY A 212 11.82 0.27 4.05
N ILE A 213 10.59 0.01 4.52
CA ILE A 213 9.59 1.08 4.71
C ILE A 213 9.71 1.78 6.07
N GLY A 214 10.16 1.07 7.09
CA GLY A 214 10.28 1.60 8.46
C GLY A 214 8.95 1.61 9.21
N ASN A 215 8.00 2.45 8.82
CA ASN A 215 6.64 2.48 9.37
C ASN A 215 5.61 2.12 8.30
N ALA A 216 5.29 0.82 8.19
CA ALA A 216 4.40 0.31 7.16
C ALA A 216 2.97 0.88 7.28
N ARG A 217 2.44 1.08 8.48
CA ARG A 217 1.11 1.64 8.70
C ARG A 217 1.02 3.06 8.14
N LYS A 218 2.01 3.89 8.45
CA LYS A 218 2.07 5.28 7.97
C LYS A 218 2.24 5.35 6.44
N PHE A 219 3.10 4.46 5.89
CA PHE A 219 3.25 4.31 4.45
C PHE A 219 1.93 3.94 3.77
N MET A 220 1.26 2.88 4.27
CA MET A 220 -0.02 2.42 3.72
C MET A 220 -1.09 3.50 3.77
N SER A 221 -1.17 4.23 4.88
CA SER A 221 -2.11 5.35 5.05
C SER A 221 -1.86 6.46 4.03
N ALA A 222 -0.62 6.94 3.93
CA ALA A 222 -0.25 8.01 2.99
C ALA A 222 -0.43 7.57 1.53
N ALA A 223 0.04 6.38 1.17
CA ALA A 223 -0.06 5.87 -0.19
C ALA A 223 -1.52 5.69 -0.63
N ARG A 224 -2.37 5.07 0.20
CA ARG A 224 -3.80 4.92 -0.07
C ARG A 224 -4.52 6.26 -0.19
N GLY A 225 -4.12 7.26 0.57
CA GLY A 225 -4.69 8.60 0.52
C GLY A 225 -4.43 9.34 -0.79
N PHE A 226 -3.29 9.12 -1.43
CA PHE A 226 -2.86 9.89 -2.59
C PHE A 226 -2.76 9.11 -3.90
N ALA A 227 -2.69 7.76 -3.87
CA ALA A 227 -2.49 6.94 -5.08
C ALA A 227 -3.53 7.17 -6.18
N ARG A 228 -4.74 7.62 -5.84
CA ARG A 228 -5.79 7.95 -6.80
C ARG A 228 -5.57 9.27 -7.54
N SER A 229 -4.99 10.24 -6.87
CA SER A 229 -4.76 11.57 -7.43
C SER A 229 -3.38 11.70 -8.05
N LYS A 230 -2.41 10.94 -7.55
CA LYS A 230 -1.02 10.96 -7.98
C LYS A 230 -0.48 9.53 -8.04
N PRO A 231 -0.14 9.02 -9.23
CA PRO A 231 0.48 7.71 -9.35
C PRO A 231 1.72 7.61 -8.46
N ILE A 232 1.78 6.52 -7.68
CA ILE A 232 2.94 6.19 -6.85
C ILE A 232 3.60 4.96 -7.47
N ILE A 233 4.85 5.15 -7.91
CA ILE A 233 5.63 4.14 -8.61
C ILE A 233 6.80 3.75 -7.72
N VAL A 234 7.02 2.45 -7.55
CA VAL A 234 8.06 1.95 -6.67
C VAL A 234 9.00 0.97 -7.35
N ILE A 235 10.29 1.11 -7.07
CA ILE A 235 11.30 0.08 -7.26
C ILE A 235 11.67 -0.47 -5.90
N LYS A 236 11.52 -1.80 -5.73
CA LYS A 236 11.90 -2.54 -4.53
C LYS A 236 12.86 -3.66 -4.89
N PRO A 237 14.16 -3.54 -4.61
CA PRO A 237 15.11 -4.63 -4.78
C PRO A 237 14.89 -5.73 -3.75
N GLY A 238 15.51 -6.90 -3.97
CA GLY A 238 15.45 -8.02 -3.03
C GLY A 238 14.38 -9.07 -3.37
N LYS A 239 14.14 -9.32 -4.67
CA LYS A 239 13.20 -10.35 -5.16
C LYS A 239 13.64 -11.78 -4.78
N PHE A 240 14.92 -12.04 -4.75
CA PHE A 240 15.50 -13.34 -4.44
C PHE A 240 16.21 -13.32 -3.09
N ALA A 241 16.31 -14.49 -2.44
CA ALA A 241 16.96 -14.62 -1.13
C ALA A 241 18.41 -14.10 -1.14
N GLU A 242 19.13 -14.29 -2.23
CA GLU A 242 20.50 -13.79 -2.43
C GLU A 242 20.57 -12.28 -2.48
N SER A 243 19.69 -11.65 -3.26
CA SER A 243 19.61 -10.19 -3.35
C SER A 243 19.09 -9.55 -2.07
N ALA A 244 18.18 -10.22 -1.36
CA ALA A 244 17.70 -9.80 -0.05
C ALA A 244 18.83 -9.80 0.99
N ARG A 245 19.68 -10.84 1.03
CA ARG A 245 20.88 -10.89 1.89
C ARG A 245 21.90 -9.79 1.55
N ALA A 246 22.11 -9.52 0.28
CA ALA A 246 22.99 -8.43 -0.15
C ALA A 246 22.46 -7.05 0.33
N ALA A 247 21.16 -6.81 0.25
CA ALA A 247 20.54 -5.57 0.73
C ALA A 247 20.72 -5.38 2.25
N VAL A 248 20.54 -6.45 3.05
CA VAL A 248 20.79 -6.44 4.51
C VAL A 248 22.23 -6.04 4.83
N SER A 249 23.20 -6.63 4.10
CA SER A 249 24.63 -6.34 4.30
C SER A 249 24.98 -4.88 3.98
N HIS A 250 24.29 -4.28 3.01
CA HIS A 250 24.56 -2.90 2.57
C HIS A 250 23.94 -1.83 3.49
N THR A 251 22.73 -2.08 4.00
CA THR A 251 21.93 -1.05 4.69
C THR A 251 21.81 -1.27 6.19
N GLY A 252 22.19 -2.45 6.69
CA GLY A 252 21.94 -2.85 8.07
C GLY A 252 20.44 -3.01 8.40
N ALA A 253 19.56 -2.82 7.42
CA ALA A 253 18.14 -3.08 7.55
C ALA A 253 17.81 -4.53 7.18
N MET A 254 16.87 -5.18 7.89
CA MET A 254 16.41 -6.51 7.51
C MET A 254 15.62 -6.42 6.20
N ALA A 255 15.87 -7.31 5.25
CA ALA A 255 15.04 -7.45 4.06
C ALA A 255 13.69 -8.06 4.46
N GLY A 256 12.59 -7.39 4.14
CA GLY A 256 11.24 -7.92 4.26
C GLY A 256 10.92 -8.93 3.14
N ASP A 257 9.86 -9.72 3.33
CA ASP A 257 9.40 -10.68 2.33
C ASP A 257 8.88 -9.96 1.08
N TYR A 258 9.41 -10.34 -0.09
CA TYR A 258 9.06 -9.76 -1.38
C TYR A 258 7.55 -9.84 -1.70
N HIS A 259 6.90 -10.98 -1.40
CA HIS A 259 5.48 -11.19 -1.66
C HIS A 259 4.61 -10.33 -0.74
N VAL A 260 5.04 -10.09 0.49
CA VAL A 260 4.35 -9.21 1.43
C VAL A 260 4.41 -7.76 0.95
N TYR A 261 5.58 -7.30 0.49
CA TYR A 261 5.71 -5.97 -0.11
C TYR A 261 4.84 -5.80 -1.35
N ASP A 262 4.79 -6.81 -2.22
CA ASP A 262 3.96 -6.78 -3.43
C ASP A 262 2.47 -6.66 -3.09
N ALA A 263 2.00 -7.47 -2.14
CA ALA A 263 0.64 -7.39 -1.62
C ALA A 263 0.32 -6.01 -1.01
N ALA A 264 1.26 -5.44 -0.26
CA ALA A 264 1.12 -4.12 0.34
C ALA A 264 1.02 -3.02 -0.73
N PHE A 265 1.89 -3.04 -1.72
CA PHE A 265 1.86 -2.06 -2.82
C PHE A 265 0.56 -2.14 -3.61
N LYS A 266 0.12 -3.34 -4.00
CA LYS A 266 -1.17 -3.55 -4.66
C LYS A 266 -2.33 -2.99 -3.83
N ARG A 267 -2.36 -3.31 -2.54
CA ARG A 267 -3.41 -2.88 -1.61
C ARG A 267 -3.40 -1.38 -1.32
N ALA A 268 -2.25 -0.71 -1.51
CA ALA A 268 -2.07 0.73 -1.39
C ALA A 268 -2.31 1.51 -2.70
N GLY A 269 -2.64 0.84 -3.80
CA GLY A 269 -2.77 1.49 -5.11
C GLY A 269 -1.43 1.88 -5.75
N VAL A 270 -0.33 1.34 -5.25
CA VAL A 270 1.04 1.61 -5.72
C VAL A 270 1.40 0.67 -6.85
N ILE A 271 2.13 1.16 -7.85
CA ILE A 271 2.69 0.36 -8.92
C ILE A 271 4.14 0.03 -8.64
N ARG A 272 4.45 -1.27 -8.61
CA ARG A 272 5.84 -1.73 -8.59
C ARG A 272 6.32 -1.98 -10.01
N ILE A 273 7.47 -1.40 -10.34
CA ILE A 273 8.19 -1.67 -11.58
C ILE A 273 9.45 -2.49 -11.28
N GLU A 274 9.89 -3.25 -12.27
CA GLU A 274 11.02 -4.16 -12.11
C GLU A 274 12.34 -3.56 -12.58
N GLU A 275 12.30 -2.69 -13.59
CA GLU A 275 13.49 -2.12 -14.22
C GLU A 275 13.57 -0.59 -14.00
N ILE A 276 14.78 -0.12 -13.75
CA ILE A 276 15.01 1.32 -13.55
C ILE A 276 14.67 2.12 -14.82
N ALA A 277 14.90 1.53 -15.99
CA ALA A 277 14.58 2.14 -17.28
C ALA A 277 13.07 2.45 -17.44
N ASP A 278 12.21 1.65 -16.79
CA ASP A 278 10.76 1.85 -16.84
C ASP A 278 10.25 2.96 -15.92
N LEU A 279 11.11 3.50 -15.05
CA LEU A 279 10.70 4.47 -14.02
C LEU A 279 10.07 5.73 -14.62
N PHE A 280 10.76 6.34 -15.61
CA PHE A 280 10.27 7.54 -16.27
C PHE A 280 9.12 7.22 -17.23
N ASN A 281 9.20 6.08 -17.92
CA ASN A 281 8.14 5.61 -18.82
C ASN A 281 6.80 5.43 -18.07
N ALA A 282 6.84 4.76 -16.91
CA ALA A 282 5.67 4.57 -16.08
C ALA A 282 5.12 5.92 -15.56
N ALA A 283 5.98 6.83 -15.11
CA ALA A 283 5.55 8.14 -14.61
C ALA A 283 4.83 8.98 -15.66
N GLU A 284 5.29 8.94 -16.91
CA GLU A 284 4.67 9.67 -18.01
C GLU A 284 3.28 9.14 -18.36
N VAL A 285 3.13 7.81 -18.47
CA VAL A 285 1.86 7.22 -18.93
C VAL A 285 0.80 7.10 -17.83
N LEU A 286 1.21 6.97 -16.56
CA LEU A 286 0.26 6.85 -15.46
C LEU A 286 -0.43 8.18 -15.11
N GLU A 287 0.07 9.32 -15.62
CA GLU A 287 -0.66 10.59 -15.62
C GLU A 287 -1.78 10.63 -16.67
N SER A 288 -1.88 9.58 -17.54
CA SER A 288 -2.91 9.52 -18.59
C SER A 288 -4.31 9.49 -17.98
N LYS A 289 -5.21 10.22 -18.60
CA LYS A 289 -6.61 10.28 -18.20
C LYS A 289 -7.36 8.95 -18.41
N TYR A 290 -6.87 8.10 -19.30
CA TYR A 290 -7.54 6.87 -19.70
C TYR A 290 -6.63 5.67 -19.45
N LEU A 291 -7.09 4.80 -18.54
CA LEU A 291 -6.45 3.52 -18.24
C LEU A 291 -7.13 2.39 -19.00
N PRO A 292 -6.38 1.33 -19.38
CA PRO A 292 -6.98 0.19 -20.07
C PRO A 292 -7.99 -0.53 -19.18
N LYS A 293 -9.10 -0.96 -19.78
CA LYS A 293 -10.13 -1.75 -19.06
C LYS A 293 -9.69 -3.18 -18.73
N GLY A 294 -8.68 -3.69 -19.42
CA GLY A 294 -8.19 -5.04 -19.26
C GLY A 294 -6.83 -5.26 -19.93
N PRO A 295 -6.28 -6.48 -19.87
CA PRO A 295 -4.94 -6.80 -20.37
C PRO A 295 -4.87 -7.03 -21.88
N LYS A 296 -6.02 -7.00 -22.60
CA LYS A 296 -6.12 -7.36 -24.02
C LYS A 296 -5.58 -6.23 -24.91
N LEU A 297 -4.52 -6.52 -25.66
CA LEU A 297 -3.83 -5.57 -26.54
C LEU A 297 -3.97 -5.96 -28.02
N ALA A 298 -4.35 -5.02 -28.87
CA ALA A 298 -4.22 -5.14 -30.30
C ALA A 298 -2.88 -4.53 -30.76
N ILE A 299 -2.17 -5.21 -31.66
CA ILE A 299 -0.89 -4.79 -32.20
C ILE A 299 -1.06 -4.49 -33.68
N VAL A 300 -0.83 -3.25 -34.09
CA VAL A 300 -0.85 -2.82 -35.49
C VAL A 300 0.59 -2.52 -35.91
N THR A 301 1.10 -3.23 -36.91
CA THR A 301 2.52 -3.14 -37.31
C THR A 301 2.70 -3.23 -38.85
N ASN A 302 3.75 -2.57 -39.38
CA ASN A 302 4.19 -2.80 -40.76
C ASN A 302 5.37 -3.77 -40.84
N ALA A 303 5.72 -4.41 -39.74
CA ALA A 303 6.83 -5.35 -39.68
C ALA A 303 6.43 -6.60 -38.88
N GLY A 304 6.08 -7.68 -39.56
CA GLY A 304 5.58 -8.91 -38.93
C GLY A 304 6.49 -9.45 -37.84
N GLY A 305 7.81 -9.49 -38.07
CA GLY A 305 8.80 -9.95 -37.07
C GLY A 305 8.78 -9.11 -35.78
N VAL A 306 8.57 -7.80 -35.86
CA VAL A 306 8.49 -6.95 -34.67
C VAL A 306 7.14 -7.15 -33.96
N GLY A 307 6.06 -7.44 -34.72
CA GLY A 307 4.79 -7.85 -34.13
C GLY A 307 4.88 -9.14 -33.31
N VAL A 308 5.67 -10.11 -33.78
CA VAL A 308 5.95 -11.36 -33.04
C VAL A 308 6.70 -11.05 -31.73
N ILE A 309 7.77 -10.24 -31.76
CA ILE A 309 8.52 -9.84 -30.57
C ILE A 309 7.59 -9.14 -29.56
N ALA A 310 6.71 -8.24 -30.03
CA ALA A 310 5.72 -7.59 -29.18
C ALA A 310 4.74 -8.58 -28.54
N THR A 311 4.36 -9.63 -29.28
CA THR A 311 3.48 -10.69 -28.77
C THR A 311 4.17 -11.52 -27.70
N ASP A 312 5.43 -11.91 -27.95
CA ASP A 312 6.22 -12.65 -26.96
C ASP A 312 6.35 -11.85 -25.65
N ALA A 313 6.73 -10.58 -25.75
CA ALA A 313 6.84 -9.68 -24.59
C ALA A 313 5.50 -9.52 -23.85
N LEU A 314 4.38 -9.49 -24.56
CA LEU A 314 3.04 -9.42 -23.97
C LEU A 314 2.70 -10.67 -23.16
N MET A 315 2.96 -11.84 -23.74
CA MET A 315 2.68 -13.13 -23.11
C MET A 315 3.60 -13.40 -21.91
N GLU A 316 4.89 -13.10 -22.02
CA GLU A 316 5.86 -13.20 -20.92
C GLU A 316 5.49 -12.31 -19.73
N SER A 317 4.91 -11.14 -20.01
CA SER A 317 4.45 -10.20 -18.99
C SER A 317 3.02 -10.46 -18.52
N HIS A 318 2.44 -11.64 -18.81
CA HIS A 318 1.08 -12.04 -18.43
C HIS A 318 -0.04 -11.13 -18.97
N GLY A 319 0.19 -10.49 -20.12
CA GLY A 319 -0.83 -9.80 -20.89
C GLY A 319 -1.62 -10.76 -21.79
N GLU A 320 -2.57 -10.24 -22.54
CA GLU A 320 -3.40 -11.00 -23.46
C GLU A 320 -3.42 -10.36 -24.84
N LEU A 321 -3.22 -11.19 -25.87
CA LEU A 321 -3.41 -10.74 -27.25
C LEU A 321 -4.92 -10.69 -27.56
N SER A 322 -5.45 -9.53 -27.96
CA SER A 322 -6.87 -9.39 -28.29
C SER A 322 -7.25 -10.32 -29.44
N LYS A 323 -8.33 -11.07 -29.29
CA LYS A 323 -8.95 -11.81 -30.38
C LYS A 323 -9.94 -10.87 -31.07
N LEU A 324 -9.62 -10.44 -32.29
CA LEU A 324 -10.50 -9.55 -33.06
C LEU A 324 -11.81 -10.25 -33.39
N SER A 325 -12.90 -9.48 -33.38
CA SER A 325 -14.24 -9.97 -33.76
C SER A 325 -14.31 -10.27 -35.25
N ASP A 326 -15.21 -11.16 -35.64
CA ASP A 326 -15.45 -11.48 -37.07
C ASP A 326 -15.84 -10.24 -37.89
N GLN A 327 -16.49 -9.26 -37.25
CA GLN A 327 -16.84 -8.00 -37.87
C GLN A 327 -15.59 -7.17 -38.19
N SER A 328 -14.69 -7.06 -37.22
CA SER A 328 -13.41 -6.34 -37.37
C SER A 328 -12.52 -6.98 -38.43
N ILE A 329 -12.47 -8.31 -38.50
CA ILE A 329 -11.74 -9.04 -39.54
C ILE A 329 -12.31 -8.72 -40.92
N LYS A 330 -13.64 -8.70 -41.11
CA LYS A 330 -14.28 -8.34 -42.39
C LYS A 330 -14.01 -6.88 -42.80
N GLU A 331 -14.05 -5.96 -41.85
CA GLU A 331 -13.71 -4.56 -42.12
C GLU A 331 -12.24 -4.38 -42.50
N LEU A 332 -11.32 -5.10 -41.85
CA LEU A 332 -9.91 -5.13 -42.22
C LEU A 332 -9.70 -5.74 -43.61
N ASP A 333 -10.36 -6.84 -43.95
CA ASP A 333 -10.29 -7.45 -45.28
C ASP A 333 -10.65 -6.48 -46.41
N ALA A 334 -11.50 -5.48 -46.16
CA ALA A 334 -11.87 -4.47 -47.14
C ALA A 334 -10.77 -3.41 -47.42
N HIS A 335 -9.84 -3.25 -46.45
CA HIS A 335 -8.81 -2.21 -46.51
C HIS A 335 -7.38 -2.77 -46.60
N MET A 336 -7.23 -4.07 -46.43
CA MET A 336 -5.95 -4.76 -46.42
C MET A 336 -5.69 -5.53 -47.70
N PRO A 337 -4.41 -5.72 -48.09
CA PRO A 337 -4.06 -6.62 -49.16
C PRO A 337 -4.54 -8.05 -48.90
N ALA A 338 -4.89 -8.81 -49.99
CA ALA A 338 -5.47 -10.15 -49.84
C ALA A 338 -4.66 -11.16 -49.02
N HIS A 339 -3.37 -10.92 -48.85
CA HIS A 339 -2.41 -11.80 -48.16
C HIS A 339 -2.04 -11.34 -46.74
N TRP A 340 -2.80 -10.41 -46.13
CA TRP A 340 -2.57 -10.04 -44.74
C TRP A 340 -2.91 -11.18 -43.76
N SER A 341 -2.42 -11.11 -42.52
CA SER A 341 -2.44 -12.22 -41.54
C SER A 341 -3.84 -12.65 -41.08
N ARG A 342 -4.89 -11.84 -41.27
CA ARG A 342 -6.27 -12.03 -40.78
C ARG A 342 -6.35 -12.34 -39.28
N GLY A 343 -5.50 -11.65 -38.50
CA GLY A 343 -5.39 -11.84 -37.05
C GLY A 343 -4.71 -10.69 -36.35
N ASN A 344 -4.47 -10.88 -35.08
CA ASN A 344 -3.65 -10.00 -34.26
C ASN A 344 -2.32 -10.71 -33.97
N PRO A 345 -1.17 -10.12 -34.26
CA PRO A 345 -0.92 -8.77 -34.79
C PRO A 345 -1.53 -8.48 -36.17
N VAL A 346 -2.11 -7.26 -36.29
CA VAL A 346 -2.59 -6.74 -37.56
C VAL A 346 -1.38 -6.22 -38.35
N ASP A 347 -0.86 -7.07 -39.26
CA ASP A 347 0.26 -6.69 -40.14
C ASP A 347 -0.25 -5.91 -41.36
N VAL A 348 -0.04 -4.61 -41.36
CA VAL A 348 -0.41 -3.70 -42.43
C VAL A 348 0.57 -3.77 -43.62
N LEU A 349 1.62 -4.61 -43.51
CA LEU A 349 2.69 -4.85 -44.48
C LEU A 349 3.66 -3.68 -44.69
N GLY A 350 4.88 -4.00 -45.17
CA GLY A 350 5.98 -3.05 -45.31
C GLY A 350 5.74 -1.88 -46.24
N ASP A 351 4.82 -2.02 -47.21
CA ASP A 351 4.42 -1.01 -48.19
C ASP A 351 3.27 -0.13 -47.73
N ALA A 352 2.80 -0.29 -46.47
CA ALA A 352 1.64 0.42 -45.96
C ALA A 352 1.78 1.96 -46.07
N ASP A 353 0.74 2.59 -46.59
CA ASP A 353 0.56 4.03 -46.52
C ASP A 353 -0.14 4.48 -45.24
N ILE A 354 -0.33 5.77 -45.07
CA ILE A 354 -0.94 6.35 -43.86
C ILE A 354 -2.38 5.90 -43.67
N ASP A 355 -3.15 5.81 -44.75
CA ASP A 355 -4.58 5.49 -44.71
C ASP A 355 -4.78 4.03 -44.30
N ARG A 356 -3.93 3.10 -44.70
CA ARG A 356 -3.97 1.69 -44.27
C ARG A 356 -3.76 1.57 -42.79
N TYR A 357 -2.77 2.30 -42.23
CA TYR A 357 -2.56 2.35 -40.76
C TYR A 357 -3.78 2.94 -40.05
N VAL A 358 -4.29 4.08 -40.50
CA VAL A 358 -5.42 4.76 -39.87
C VAL A 358 -6.66 3.87 -39.88
N ASN A 359 -6.95 3.18 -40.99
CA ASN A 359 -8.07 2.24 -41.07
C ASN A 359 -7.90 1.07 -40.09
N ALA A 360 -6.71 0.44 -40.04
CA ALA A 360 -6.45 -0.65 -39.12
C ALA A 360 -6.58 -0.22 -37.67
N ILE A 361 -6.05 0.94 -37.28
CA ILE A 361 -6.16 1.49 -35.92
C ILE A 361 -7.63 1.75 -35.58
N ASN A 362 -8.40 2.39 -36.45
CA ASN A 362 -9.81 2.70 -36.20
C ASN A 362 -10.67 1.44 -36.04
N VAL A 363 -10.47 0.41 -36.86
CA VAL A 363 -11.18 -0.87 -36.74
C VAL A 363 -10.85 -1.51 -35.37
N CYS A 364 -9.58 -1.58 -34.97
CA CYS A 364 -9.20 -2.12 -33.67
C CYS A 364 -9.75 -1.28 -32.50
N LEU A 365 -9.84 0.05 -32.62
CA LEU A 365 -10.42 0.91 -31.59
C LEU A 365 -11.91 0.67 -31.39
N ASN A 366 -12.64 0.31 -32.46
CA ASN A 366 -14.07 0.05 -32.40
C ASN A 366 -14.43 -1.37 -31.96
N ASP A 367 -13.46 -2.27 -31.86
CA ASP A 367 -13.68 -3.64 -31.40
C ASP A 367 -13.71 -3.70 -29.85
N ASP A 368 -14.81 -4.18 -29.28
CA ASP A 368 -15.00 -4.26 -27.82
C ASP A 368 -14.01 -5.23 -27.12
N GLU A 369 -13.49 -6.22 -27.85
CA GLU A 369 -12.48 -7.15 -27.34
C GLU A 369 -11.08 -6.52 -27.21
N VAL A 370 -10.88 -5.31 -27.74
CA VAL A 370 -9.62 -4.56 -27.68
C VAL A 370 -9.66 -3.56 -26.52
N HIS A 371 -8.72 -3.68 -25.59
CA HIS A 371 -8.63 -2.80 -24.42
C HIS A 371 -7.61 -1.67 -24.59
N GLY A 372 -6.67 -1.82 -25.53
CA GLY A 372 -5.68 -0.83 -25.94
C GLY A 372 -4.97 -1.24 -27.21
N ILE A 373 -4.23 -0.30 -27.81
CA ILE A 373 -3.55 -0.53 -29.08
C ILE A 373 -2.08 -0.18 -28.97
N LEU A 374 -1.23 -1.08 -29.47
CA LEU A 374 0.18 -0.85 -29.72
C LEU A 374 0.37 -0.62 -31.24
N VAL A 375 0.82 0.57 -31.62
CA VAL A 375 1.14 0.90 -33.02
C VAL A 375 2.64 0.87 -33.22
N ILE A 376 3.11 -0.02 -34.09
CA ILE A 376 4.52 -0.20 -34.38
C ILE A 376 4.82 0.31 -35.80
N TYR A 377 5.81 1.18 -35.90
CA TYR A 377 6.32 1.68 -37.16
C TYR A 377 7.79 1.37 -37.36
N THR A 378 8.17 0.80 -38.51
CA THR A 378 9.53 0.67 -38.99
C THR A 378 9.68 1.39 -40.31
N PRO A 379 10.82 2.04 -40.62
CA PRO A 379 10.96 2.92 -41.76
C PRO A 379 11.19 2.14 -43.07
N GLN A 380 10.16 1.44 -43.58
CA GLN A 380 10.22 0.58 -44.74
C GLN A 380 9.49 1.18 -45.96
N GLY A 381 8.29 1.71 -45.77
CA GLY A 381 7.35 1.93 -46.86
C GLY A 381 7.02 3.40 -47.19
N ALA A 382 5.83 3.59 -47.76
CA ALA A 382 5.33 4.85 -48.28
C ALA A 382 4.87 5.84 -47.18
N ALA A 383 4.60 5.35 -45.99
CA ALA A 383 4.15 6.20 -44.87
C ALA A 383 5.29 7.08 -44.34
N LYS A 384 5.14 8.39 -44.42
CA LYS A 384 6.06 9.34 -43.82
C LYS A 384 5.84 9.33 -42.28
N PRO A 385 6.92 9.16 -41.51
CA PRO A 385 6.82 8.91 -40.05
C PRO A 385 6.17 10.07 -39.26
N ASP A 386 6.42 11.31 -39.65
CA ASP A 386 5.86 12.50 -39.01
C ASP A 386 4.39 12.75 -39.37
N GLU A 387 4.00 12.51 -40.62
CA GLU A 387 2.61 12.64 -41.10
C GLU A 387 1.74 11.54 -40.45
N LEU A 388 2.20 10.29 -40.42
CA LEU A 388 1.51 9.21 -39.75
C LEU A 388 1.38 9.50 -38.24
N ALA A 389 2.45 9.98 -37.60
CA ALA A 389 2.43 10.34 -36.19
C ALA A 389 1.37 11.42 -35.87
N LYS A 390 1.25 12.46 -36.73
CA LYS A 390 0.20 13.49 -36.56
C LYS A 390 -1.21 12.89 -36.65
N ARG A 391 -1.46 11.98 -37.59
CA ARG A 391 -2.76 11.32 -37.75
C ARG A 391 -3.10 10.43 -36.50
N ILE A 392 -2.12 9.71 -35.97
CA ILE A 392 -2.31 8.92 -34.76
C ILE A 392 -2.61 9.80 -33.53
N VAL A 393 -1.93 10.96 -33.41
CA VAL A 393 -2.24 11.94 -32.35
C VAL A 393 -3.69 12.42 -32.44
N ASP A 394 -4.18 12.70 -33.66
CA ASP A 394 -5.56 13.14 -33.87
C ASP A 394 -6.58 12.05 -33.53
N ILE A 395 -6.26 10.78 -33.78
CA ILE A 395 -7.08 9.63 -33.36
C ILE A 395 -7.04 9.49 -31.84
N ALA A 396 -5.86 9.53 -31.21
CA ALA A 396 -5.69 9.37 -29.77
C ALA A 396 -6.48 10.40 -28.95
N ARG A 397 -6.66 11.62 -29.47
CA ARG A 397 -7.49 12.66 -28.83
C ARG A 397 -8.99 12.35 -28.82
N LYS A 398 -9.46 11.43 -29.66
CA LYS A 398 -10.89 11.11 -29.88
C LYS A 398 -11.30 9.78 -29.25
N THR A 399 -10.36 9.00 -28.74
CA THR A 399 -10.62 7.68 -28.17
C THR A 399 -10.41 7.68 -26.65
N TYR A 400 -11.11 6.75 -25.98
CA TYR A 400 -10.92 6.42 -24.57
C TYR A 400 -9.99 5.20 -24.34
N LYS A 401 -9.65 4.47 -25.41
CA LYS A 401 -8.70 3.36 -25.35
C LYS A 401 -7.29 3.89 -25.46
N PRO A 402 -6.33 3.48 -24.62
CA PRO A 402 -4.96 3.93 -24.70
C PRO A 402 -4.30 3.48 -26.01
N ILE A 403 -3.59 4.39 -26.64
CA ILE A 403 -2.72 4.13 -27.78
C ILE A 403 -1.29 4.33 -27.30
N ILE A 404 -0.46 3.31 -27.47
CA ILE A 404 0.97 3.34 -27.22
C ILE A 404 1.69 3.14 -28.55
N THR A 405 2.78 3.83 -28.79
CA THR A 405 3.49 3.79 -30.06
C THR A 405 4.91 3.30 -29.92
N VAL A 406 5.39 2.58 -30.91
CA VAL A 406 6.78 2.15 -31.07
C VAL A 406 7.27 2.65 -32.41
N TRP A 407 8.20 3.59 -32.39
CA TRP A 407 8.82 4.14 -33.61
C TRP A 407 10.28 3.67 -33.66
N MET A 408 10.50 2.52 -34.30
CA MET A 408 11.81 1.90 -34.40
C MET A 408 12.66 2.58 -35.46
N GLY A 409 13.94 2.72 -35.17
CA GLY A 409 14.93 3.26 -36.12
C GLY A 409 15.59 4.56 -35.66
N GLY A 410 16.60 4.98 -36.41
CA GLY A 410 17.41 6.15 -36.11
C GLY A 410 16.78 7.47 -36.62
N LYS A 411 17.52 8.16 -37.52
CA LYS A 411 17.15 9.51 -38.00
C LYS A 411 15.74 9.61 -38.55
N ARG A 412 15.27 8.62 -39.34
CA ARG A 412 13.93 8.63 -39.96
C ARG A 412 12.80 8.52 -38.93
N ALA A 413 12.98 7.75 -37.87
CA ALA A 413 11.96 7.61 -36.84
C ALA A 413 11.94 8.80 -35.85
N LYS A 414 13.04 9.54 -35.72
CA LYS A 414 13.19 10.65 -34.77
C LYS A 414 12.15 11.76 -34.96
N GLU A 415 11.79 12.09 -36.22
CA GLU A 415 10.81 13.13 -36.52
C GLU A 415 9.42 12.74 -36.02
N GLY A 416 9.00 11.48 -36.23
CA GLY A 416 7.72 10.97 -35.71
C GLY A 416 7.70 10.91 -34.16
N ARG A 417 8.78 10.44 -33.53
CA ARG A 417 8.89 10.46 -32.05
C ARG A 417 8.75 11.87 -31.48
N ALA A 418 9.36 12.87 -32.14
CA ALA A 418 9.24 14.27 -31.71
C ALA A 418 7.78 14.78 -31.76
N VAL A 419 6.98 14.31 -32.73
CA VAL A 419 5.53 14.63 -32.80
C VAL A 419 4.79 14.05 -31.61
N PHE A 420 5.03 12.79 -31.27
CA PHE A 420 4.38 12.14 -30.12
C PHE A 420 4.75 12.80 -28.80
N LEU A 421 6.03 13.02 -28.55
CA LEU A 421 6.52 13.68 -27.31
C LEU A 421 5.93 15.08 -27.13
N LYS A 422 5.84 15.87 -28.23
CA LYS A 422 5.22 17.21 -28.20
C LYS A 422 3.73 17.16 -27.83
N ASN A 423 3.04 16.05 -28.11
CA ASN A 423 1.62 15.87 -27.88
C ASN A 423 1.31 14.97 -26.67
N ASN A 424 2.29 14.63 -25.84
CA ASN A 424 2.19 13.75 -24.67
C ASN A 424 1.58 12.38 -25.03
N LEU A 425 1.90 11.82 -26.19
CA LEU A 425 1.53 10.46 -26.58
C LEU A 425 2.73 9.53 -26.34
N PRO A 426 2.59 8.45 -25.56
CA PRO A 426 3.67 7.55 -25.23
C PRO A 426 4.30 6.93 -26.47
N THR A 427 5.63 7.01 -26.58
CA THR A 427 6.37 6.44 -27.70
C THR A 427 7.70 5.82 -27.26
N TYR A 428 7.99 4.63 -27.76
CA TYR A 428 9.14 3.82 -27.35
C TYR A 428 9.97 3.44 -28.56
N GLU A 429 11.23 3.06 -28.31
CA GLU A 429 12.15 2.60 -29.34
C GLU A 429 12.02 1.09 -29.60
N THR A 430 11.53 0.34 -28.59
CA THR A 430 11.34 -1.11 -28.65
C THR A 430 9.96 -1.53 -28.16
N PRO A 431 9.41 -2.64 -28.68
CA PRO A 431 8.07 -3.10 -28.31
C PRO A 431 7.99 -3.62 -26.87
N GLU A 432 9.07 -4.14 -26.32
CA GLU A 432 9.10 -4.69 -24.97
C GLU A 432 8.77 -3.64 -23.91
N HIS A 433 9.39 -2.46 -23.99
CA HIS A 433 9.09 -1.35 -23.08
C HIS A 433 7.65 -0.82 -23.24
N ALA A 434 7.16 -0.76 -24.48
CA ALA A 434 5.81 -0.32 -24.78
C ALA A 434 4.75 -1.27 -24.18
N VAL A 435 4.95 -2.57 -24.34
CA VAL A 435 4.09 -3.62 -23.78
C VAL A 435 4.10 -3.59 -22.24
N LYS A 436 5.28 -3.55 -21.62
CA LYS A 436 5.39 -3.44 -20.14
C LYS A 436 4.67 -2.20 -19.64
N THR A 437 4.83 -1.07 -20.32
CA THR A 437 4.17 0.18 -19.93
C THR A 437 2.65 0.06 -20.02
N TYR A 438 2.11 -0.57 -21.07
CA TYR A 438 0.67 -0.85 -21.17
C TYR A 438 0.17 -1.69 -19.98
N LEU A 439 0.92 -2.72 -19.61
CA LEU A 439 0.55 -3.57 -18.50
C LEU A 439 0.68 -2.86 -17.14
N TYR A 440 1.63 -1.95 -16.97
CA TYR A 440 1.69 -1.08 -15.79
C TYR A 440 0.46 -0.17 -15.70
N MET A 441 -0.03 0.38 -16.81
CA MET A 441 -1.28 1.16 -16.82
C MET A 441 -2.48 0.29 -16.39
N TYR A 442 -2.59 -0.91 -16.93
CA TYR A 442 -3.65 -1.86 -16.55
C TYR A 442 -3.56 -2.24 -15.06
N GLN A 443 -2.36 -2.60 -14.60
CA GLN A 443 -2.14 -2.98 -13.20
C GLN A 443 -2.46 -1.82 -12.25
N TYR A 444 -2.09 -0.59 -12.61
CA TYR A 444 -2.44 0.60 -11.85
C TYR A 444 -3.96 0.75 -11.73
N GLY A 445 -4.69 0.67 -12.84
CA GLY A 445 -6.16 0.71 -12.83
C GLY A 445 -6.76 -0.37 -11.94
N LYS A 446 -6.24 -1.60 -12.01
CA LYS A 446 -6.64 -2.72 -11.16
C LYS A 446 -6.37 -2.45 -9.67
N ASN A 447 -5.20 -1.90 -9.34
CA ASN A 447 -4.83 -1.59 -7.96
C ASN A 447 -5.69 -0.44 -7.39
N LEU A 448 -6.01 0.57 -8.20
CA LEU A 448 -6.90 1.65 -7.78
C LEU A 448 -8.30 1.14 -7.39
N GLN A 449 -8.83 0.12 -8.09
CA GLN A 449 -10.10 -0.49 -7.71
C GLN A 449 -10.06 -1.10 -6.29
N LEU A 450 -8.92 -1.66 -5.87
CA LEU A 450 -8.76 -2.22 -4.52
C LEU A 450 -8.86 -1.16 -3.41
N LEU A 451 -8.63 0.11 -3.71
CA LEU A 451 -8.76 1.19 -2.73
C LEU A 451 -10.22 1.47 -2.31
N TYR A 452 -11.20 1.03 -3.14
CA TYR A 452 -12.62 1.13 -2.79
C TYR A 452 -13.06 0.01 -1.84
N GLU A 453 -12.27 -1.06 -1.70
CA GLU A 453 -12.60 -2.16 -0.81
C GLU A 453 -12.32 -1.77 0.65
N THR A 454 -13.39 -1.62 1.44
CA THR A 454 -13.36 -1.29 2.88
C THR A 454 -13.99 -2.39 3.71
N PRO A 455 -13.28 -3.51 3.96
CA PRO A 455 -13.80 -4.58 4.81
C PRO A 455 -14.14 -4.04 6.20
N ALA A 456 -15.35 -4.37 6.68
CA ALA A 456 -15.85 -3.91 7.96
C ALA A 456 -15.50 -4.87 9.10
N GLU A 457 -15.45 -4.34 10.33
CA GLU A 457 -15.53 -5.16 11.54
C GLU A 457 -16.84 -5.98 11.50
N LEU A 458 -16.81 -7.20 12.03
CA LEU A 458 -18.05 -7.95 12.27
C LEU A 458 -18.93 -7.17 13.24
N SER A 459 -20.23 -7.04 12.94
CA SER A 459 -21.17 -6.45 13.88
C SER A 459 -21.26 -7.32 15.14
N VAL A 460 -21.62 -6.73 16.26
CA VAL A 460 -21.75 -7.44 17.57
C VAL A 460 -22.65 -8.67 17.45
N ASP A 461 -23.70 -8.57 16.62
CA ASP A 461 -24.67 -9.66 16.43
C ASP A 461 -24.13 -10.77 15.50
N GLN A 462 -23.13 -10.49 14.67
CA GLN A 462 -22.53 -11.45 13.74
C GLN A 462 -21.19 -12.01 14.23
N ALA A 463 -20.59 -11.34 15.21
CA ALA A 463 -19.31 -11.78 15.75
C ALA A 463 -19.50 -13.05 16.61
N PRO A 464 -18.70 -14.11 16.38
CA PRO A 464 -18.74 -15.27 17.24
C PRO A 464 -18.34 -14.86 18.68
N PRO A 465 -18.83 -15.59 19.71
CA PRO A 465 -18.51 -15.29 21.09
C PRO A 465 -17.00 -15.48 21.34
N LYS A 466 -16.27 -14.35 21.49
CA LYS A 466 -14.79 -14.34 21.58
C LYS A 466 -14.25 -14.74 22.97
N HIS A 467 -15.09 -14.63 24.02
CA HIS A 467 -14.62 -14.78 25.41
C HIS A 467 -14.04 -16.16 25.71
N HIS A 468 -14.70 -17.24 25.28
CA HIS A 468 -14.23 -18.60 25.53
C HIS A 468 -12.99 -18.95 24.71
N LEU A 469 -12.84 -18.39 23.48
CA LEU A 469 -11.63 -18.56 22.65
C LEU A 469 -10.43 -17.80 23.25
N LYS A 470 -10.65 -16.58 23.77
CA LYS A 470 -9.62 -15.86 24.52
C LYS A 470 -9.23 -16.58 25.81
N ALA A 471 -10.20 -17.21 26.50
CA ALA A 471 -9.92 -18.03 27.66
C ALA A 471 -9.07 -19.27 27.30
N LEU A 472 -9.36 -19.93 26.17
CA LEU A 472 -8.57 -21.03 25.65
C LEU A 472 -7.11 -20.61 25.40
N ILE A 473 -6.90 -19.50 24.69
CA ILE A 473 -5.56 -18.96 24.40
C ILE A 473 -4.81 -18.64 25.69
N ARG A 474 -5.45 -17.93 26.63
CA ARG A 474 -4.86 -17.59 27.93
C ARG A 474 -4.46 -18.83 28.75
N ARG A 475 -5.33 -19.85 28.77
CA ARG A 475 -5.05 -21.12 29.43
C ARG A 475 -3.82 -21.80 28.83
N THR A 476 -3.73 -21.89 27.51
CA THR A 476 -2.58 -22.47 26.80
C THR A 476 -1.27 -21.79 27.21
N VAL A 477 -1.29 -20.44 27.28
CA VAL A 477 -0.11 -19.67 27.69
C VAL A 477 0.23 -19.89 29.20
N GLN A 478 -0.77 -19.98 30.06
CA GLN A 478 -0.58 -20.31 31.49
C GLN A 478 0.02 -21.71 31.71
N GLU A 479 -0.30 -22.66 30.83
CA GLU A 479 0.31 -24.00 30.77
C GLU A 479 1.75 -23.99 30.23
N GLY A 480 2.30 -22.81 29.89
CA GLY A 480 3.65 -22.65 29.33
C GLY A 480 3.78 -22.98 27.84
N ARG A 481 2.66 -23.27 27.14
CA ARG A 481 2.62 -23.58 25.73
C ARG A 481 2.41 -22.33 24.87
N THR A 482 2.96 -22.33 23.66
CA THR A 482 2.68 -21.33 22.62
C THR A 482 2.05 -21.97 21.39
N LEU A 483 1.97 -23.28 21.34
CA LEU A 483 1.37 -24.05 20.25
C LEU A 483 0.04 -24.63 20.74
N LEU A 484 -1.05 -24.29 20.04
CA LEU A 484 -2.33 -24.97 20.21
C LEU A 484 -2.25 -26.36 19.57
N ASN A 485 -2.90 -27.35 20.17
CA ASN A 485 -3.07 -28.63 19.54
C ASN A 485 -4.06 -28.54 18.36
N GLU A 486 -4.17 -29.60 17.55
CA GLU A 486 -5.01 -29.62 16.36
C GLU A 486 -6.49 -29.36 16.67
N ASP A 487 -7.00 -29.94 17.79
CA ASP A 487 -8.40 -29.79 18.19
C ASP A 487 -8.70 -28.36 18.69
N GLU A 488 -7.79 -27.80 19.49
CA GLU A 488 -7.84 -26.40 19.91
C GLU A 488 -7.83 -25.45 18.71
N SER A 489 -6.97 -25.71 17.73
CA SER A 489 -6.90 -24.93 16.46
C SER A 489 -8.17 -25.07 15.64
N LYS A 490 -8.68 -26.29 15.48
CA LYS A 490 -9.96 -26.55 14.76
C LYS A 490 -11.16 -25.90 15.44
N LYS A 491 -11.14 -25.76 16.78
CA LYS A 491 -12.20 -25.07 17.51
C LYS A 491 -12.25 -23.58 17.14
N LEU A 492 -11.09 -22.91 17.03
CA LEU A 492 -11.05 -21.54 16.53
C LEU A 492 -11.69 -21.42 15.17
N LEU A 493 -11.33 -22.32 14.23
CA LEU A 493 -11.86 -22.33 12.87
C LEU A 493 -13.38 -22.56 12.85
N LYS A 494 -13.85 -23.56 13.58
CA LYS A 494 -15.25 -23.94 13.64
C LYS A 494 -16.14 -22.81 14.14
N ASP A 495 -15.70 -22.10 15.18
CA ASP A 495 -16.47 -21.01 15.79
C ASP A 495 -16.57 -19.79 14.85
N TYR A 496 -15.65 -19.65 13.90
CA TYR A 496 -15.71 -18.68 12.80
C TYR A 496 -16.43 -19.22 11.53
N GLY A 497 -17.06 -20.40 11.61
CA GLY A 497 -17.84 -20.98 10.53
C GLY A 497 -17.00 -21.65 9.43
N ILE A 498 -15.72 -21.89 9.69
CA ILE A 498 -14.85 -22.62 8.75
C ILE A 498 -15.07 -24.12 8.97
N PRO A 499 -15.44 -24.88 7.92
CA PRO A 499 -15.69 -26.31 8.05
C PRO A 499 -14.41 -27.08 8.44
N VAL A 500 -14.49 -27.91 9.44
CA VAL A 500 -13.37 -28.74 9.92
C VAL A 500 -13.78 -30.21 9.95
N SER A 501 -12.83 -31.10 9.68
CA SER A 501 -13.03 -32.53 9.88
C SER A 501 -13.20 -32.82 11.37
N ARG A 502 -14.22 -33.62 11.72
CA ARG A 502 -14.37 -34.09 13.12
C ARG A 502 -13.16 -34.95 13.49
N SER A 503 -12.60 -34.66 14.66
CA SER A 503 -11.50 -35.41 15.24
C SER A 503 -11.83 -35.79 16.67
N TYR A 504 -11.44 -37.00 17.08
CA TYR A 504 -11.57 -37.50 18.45
C TYR A 504 -10.18 -37.85 18.96
N ILE A 505 -9.71 -37.13 19.95
CA ILE A 505 -8.43 -37.44 20.61
C ILE A 505 -8.68 -38.55 21.63
N THR A 506 -7.98 -39.65 21.48
CA THR A 506 -8.13 -40.88 22.27
C THR A 506 -6.83 -41.20 22.98
N ALA A 507 -6.93 -41.58 24.25
CA ALA A 507 -5.77 -41.95 25.04
C ALA A 507 -5.41 -43.44 24.96
N ASN A 508 -6.34 -44.26 24.53
CA ASN A 508 -6.19 -45.73 24.44
C ASN A 508 -6.93 -46.28 23.21
N ILE A 509 -6.69 -47.55 22.92
CA ILE A 509 -7.22 -48.23 21.74
C ILE A 509 -8.76 -48.43 21.80
N ASP A 510 -9.33 -48.64 22.97
CA ASP A 510 -10.79 -48.88 23.09
C ASP A 510 -11.59 -47.62 22.81
N ASP A 511 -11.09 -46.45 23.27
CA ASP A 511 -11.64 -45.12 22.93
C ASP A 511 -11.50 -44.86 21.41
N ALA A 512 -10.36 -45.25 20.83
CA ALA A 512 -10.13 -45.12 19.39
C ALA A 512 -11.10 -45.94 18.54
N LEU A 513 -11.39 -47.17 18.95
CA LEU A 513 -12.39 -48.04 18.30
C LEU A 513 -13.80 -47.47 18.43
N ALA A 514 -14.18 -46.99 19.64
CA ALA A 514 -15.48 -46.40 19.85
C ALA A 514 -15.65 -45.14 18.95
N SER A 515 -14.64 -44.30 18.90
CA SER A 515 -14.62 -43.07 18.07
C SER A 515 -14.69 -43.41 16.57
N ALA A 516 -13.98 -44.45 16.11
CA ALA A 516 -14.01 -44.88 14.72
C ALA A 516 -15.36 -45.42 14.29
N ARG A 517 -16.04 -46.20 15.17
CA ARG A 517 -17.39 -46.70 14.91
C ARG A 517 -18.42 -45.56 14.84
N GLU A 518 -18.31 -44.55 15.71
CA GLU A 518 -19.16 -43.36 15.68
C GLU A 518 -18.90 -42.52 14.42
N THR A 519 -17.65 -42.35 14.04
CA THR A 519 -17.22 -41.57 12.84
C THR A 519 -17.61 -42.29 11.55
N GLY A 520 -17.59 -43.62 11.55
CA GLY A 520 -17.79 -44.53 10.41
C GLY A 520 -16.50 -44.62 9.58
N TYR A 521 -16.15 -45.88 9.22
CA TYR A 521 -15.03 -46.17 8.35
C TYR A 521 -15.23 -45.64 6.92
N PRO A 522 -14.14 -45.37 6.15
CA PRO A 522 -12.75 -45.39 6.56
C PRO A 522 -12.35 -44.20 7.45
N VAL A 523 -11.34 -44.42 8.29
CA VAL A 523 -10.78 -43.39 9.20
C VAL A 523 -9.27 -43.20 8.99
N VAL A 524 -8.78 -42.07 9.50
CA VAL A 524 -7.36 -41.69 9.57
C VAL A 524 -6.96 -41.62 11.03
N LEU A 525 -5.80 -42.21 11.37
CA LEU A 525 -5.15 -42.03 12.66
C LEU A 525 -4.01 -41.02 12.55
N LYS A 526 -3.96 -40.09 13.49
CA LYS A 526 -2.85 -39.13 13.59
C LYS A 526 -2.32 -39.10 15.02
N ILE A 527 -0.99 -39.07 15.16
CA ILE A 527 -0.37 -38.89 16.47
C ILE A 527 -0.67 -37.50 17.03
N VAL A 528 -0.92 -37.41 18.33
CA VAL A 528 -1.10 -36.15 19.06
C VAL A 528 0.07 -36.00 20.03
N SER A 529 0.89 -34.98 19.75
CA SER A 529 2.09 -34.65 20.55
C SER A 529 2.37 -33.15 20.50
N PRO A 530 2.70 -32.50 21.61
CA PRO A 530 3.15 -31.12 21.64
C PRO A 530 4.52 -30.92 21.00
N ASP A 531 5.33 -31.97 20.87
CA ASP A 531 6.71 -31.93 20.42
C ASP A 531 6.86 -32.27 18.92
N ILE A 532 5.78 -32.71 18.24
CA ILE A 532 5.76 -33.13 16.85
C ILE A 532 4.90 -32.18 16.04
N THR A 533 5.54 -31.29 15.29
CA THR A 533 4.89 -30.30 14.43
C THR A 533 4.51 -30.86 13.05
N HIS A 534 5.38 -31.68 12.46
CA HIS A 534 5.17 -32.32 11.15
C HIS A 534 4.96 -33.81 11.33
N LYS A 535 3.70 -34.20 11.51
CA LYS A 535 3.30 -35.59 11.82
C LYS A 535 3.71 -36.59 10.73
N THR A 536 3.63 -36.17 9.47
CA THR A 536 3.96 -36.99 8.30
C THR A 536 5.44 -37.38 8.26
N ASP A 537 6.35 -36.49 8.64
CA ASP A 537 7.81 -36.71 8.59
C ASP A 537 8.25 -37.82 9.55
N VAL A 538 7.56 -37.96 10.66
CA VAL A 538 7.81 -39.02 11.65
C VAL A 538 6.96 -40.27 11.42
N GLY A 539 6.18 -40.32 10.33
CA GLY A 539 5.24 -41.39 10.03
C GLY A 539 4.08 -41.45 11.02
N GLY A 540 3.72 -40.30 11.59
CA GLY A 540 2.68 -40.10 12.59
C GLY A 540 1.25 -40.01 12.03
N VAL A 541 1.04 -40.33 10.74
CA VAL A 541 -0.27 -40.36 10.07
C VAL A 541 -0.46 -41.71 9.40
N VAL A 542 -1.61 -42.34 9.57
CA VAL A 542 -2.05 -43.58 8.91
C VAL A 542 -3.42 -43.36 8.31
N THR A 543 -3.54 -43.53 7.00
CA THR A 543 -4.76 -43.36 6.22
C THR A 543 -5.31 -44.70 5.78
N GLY A 544 -6.61 -44.75 5.38
CA GLY A 544 -7.21 -45.92 4.75
C GLY A 544 -7.53 -47.05 5.72
N ILE A 545 -7.81 -46.74 6.97
CA ILE A 545 -8.24 -47.75 7.96
C ILE A 545 -9.72 -48.02 7.78
N ASN A 546 -10.04 -49.28 7.47
CA ASN A 546 -11.38 -49.70 7.03
C ASN A 546 -12.11 -50.61 8.01
N SER A 547 -11.44 -51.07 9.10
CA SER A 547 -12.02 -52.00 10.06
C SER A 547 -11.41 -51.85 11.45
N ASP A 548 -12.10 -52.37 12.46
CA ASP A 548 -11.64 -52.43 13.84
C ASP A 548 -10.32 -53.16 13.99
N ASP A 549 -10.13 -54.29 13.28
CA ASP A 549 -8.90 -55.09 13.35
C ASP A 549 -7.73 -54.31 12.78
N GLN A 550 -7.92 -53.69 11.62
CA GLN A 550 -6.90 -52.82 11.02
C GLN A 550 -6.53 -51.64 11.93
N LEU A 551 -7.54 -51.05 12.60
CA LEU A 551 -7.31 -49.95 13.53
C LEU A 551 -6.47 -50.41 14.72
N ARG A 552 -6.72 -51.57 15.32
CA ARG A 552 -5.91 -52.13 16.42
C ARG A 552 -4.46 -52.33 16.03
N ASP A 553 -4.22 -52.92 14.88
CA ASP A 553 -2.88 -53.17 14.41
C ASP A 553 -2.11 -51.87 14.12
N GLU A 554 -2.72 -50.93 13.46
CA GLU A 554 -2.07 -49.68 13.06
C GLU A 554 -1.94 -48.70 14.23
N TYR A 555 -2.78 -48.75 15.24
CA TYR A 555 -2.68 -47.91 16.45
C TYR A 555 -1.36 -48.16 17.20
N ASP A 556 -1.04 -49.45 17.48
CA ASP A 556 0.19 -49.81 18.17
C ASP A 556 1.43 -49.61 17.28
N ARG A 557 1.31 -49.84 15.97
CA ARG A 557 2.40 -49.59 15.02
C ARG A 557 2.72 -48.11 14.89
N LEU A 558 1.70 -47.24 14.88
CA LEU A 558 1.83 -45.80 14.81
C LEU A 558 2.65 -45.27 16.00
N ILE A 559 2.24 -45.64 17.21
CA ILE A 559 2.91 -45.20 18.46
C ILE A 559 4.36 -45.68 18.49
N ARG A 560 4.62 -46.95 18.13
CA ARG A 560 5.99 -47.48 18.09
C ARG A 560 6.86 -46.75 17.07
N ARG A 561 6.39 -46.57 15.86
CA ARG A 561 7.10 -45.88 14.78
C ARG A 561 7.48 -44.46 15.17
N VAL A 562 6.58 -43.72 15.82
CA VAL A 562 6.86 -42.35 16.27
C VAL A 562 7.89 -42.34 17.39
N LYS A 563 7.77 -43.25 18.36
CA LYS A 563 8.76 -43.38 19.46
C LYS A 563 10.14 -43.78 19.00
N GLU A 564 10.26 -44.62 17.93
CA GLU A 564 11.52 -44.97 17.34
C GLU A 564 12.20 -43.77 16.66
N ARG A 565 11.44 -42.89 16.03
CA ARG A 565 11.97 -41.72 15.30
C ARG A 565 12.18 -40.49 16.18
N ARG A 566 11.40 -40.39 17.27
CA ARG A 566 11.43 -39.30 18.27
C ARG A 566 11.23 -39.86 19.67
N PRO A 567 12.28 -40.48 20.25
CA PRO A 567 12.19 -41.14 21.58
C PRO A 567 11.77 -40.21 22.72
N GLU A 568 12.22 -38.95 22.64
CA GLU A 568 11.95 -37.90 23.65
C GLU A 568 10.57 -37.25 23.52
N ALA A 569 9.85 -37.45 22.43
CA ALA A 569 8.58 -36.77 22.22
C ALA A 569 7.48 -37.32 23.14
N VAL A 570 6.76 -36.43 23.80
CA VAL A 570 5.58 -36.77 24.64
C VAL A 570 4.39 -37.04 23.73
N ILE A 571 3.89 -38.27 23.76
CA ILE A 571 2.69 -38.68 23.01
C ILE A 571 1.48 -38.50 23.93
N SER A 572 0.60 -37.56 23.62
CA SER A 572 -0.62 -37.26 24.38
C SER A 572 -1.81 -38.17 24.02
N GLY A 573 -1.73 -38.85 22.87
CA GLY A 573 -2.77 -39.75 22.37
C GLY A 573 -2.73 -39.93 20.84
N VAL A 574 -3.79 -40.47 20.29
CA VAL A 574 -4.02 -40.63 18.85
C VAL A 574 -5.37 -40.01 18.47
N SER A 575 -5.38 -39.18 17.44
CA SER A 575 -6.58 -38.62 16.87
C SER A 575 -7.19 -39.54 15.82
N VAL A 576 -8.48 -39.83 15.96
CA VAL A 576 -9.29 -40.56 14.97
C VAL A 576 -10.13 -39.59 14.19
N GLN A 577 -10.02 -39.61 12.87
CA GLN A 577 -10.74 -38.69 11.99
C GLN A 577 -11.43 -39.42 10.83
N LYS A 578 -12.55 -38.85 10.35
CA LYS A 578 -13.18 -39.36 9.12
C LYS A 578 -12.24 -39.20 7.95
N MET A 579 -12.01 -40.26 7.19
CA MET A 579 -11.27 -40.15 5.94
C MET A 579 -12.15 -39.59 4.82
N PHE A 580 -11.59 -38.68 4.03
CA PHE A 580 -12.19 -38.30 2.74
C PHE A 580 -11.80 -39.39 1.72
N GLU A 581 -12.81 -40.02 1.11
CA GLU A 581 -12.57 -41.10 0.13
C GLU A 581 -11.84 -40.60 -1.10
N ARG A 582 -12.13 -39.37 -1.50
CA ARG A 582 -11.47 -38.70 -2.64
C ARG A 582 -11.20 -37.24 -2.28
N ILE A 583 -10.00 -36.78 -2.51
CA ILE A 583 -9.63 -35.38 -2.46
C ILE A 583 -9.35 -34.92 -3.89
N ASP A 584 -10.17 -33.99 -4.39
CA ASP A 584 -10.00 -33.43 -5.73
C ASP A 584 -8.90 -32.37 -5.75
N TYR A 585 -8.86 -31.53 -4.70
CA TYR A 585 -7.83 -30.47 -4.55
C TYR A 585 -7.42 -30.31 -3.10
N GLU A 586 -6.13 -30.06 -2.90
CA GLU A 586 -5.54 -29.69 -1.62
C GLU A 586 -5.05 -28.24 -1.68
N LEU A 587 -5.56 -27.42 -0.79
CA LEU A 587 -5.20 -26.00 -0.70
C LEU A 587 -4.53 -25.72 0.63
N ILE A 588 -3.73 -24.64 0.67
CA ILE A 588 -3.23 -24.06 1.90
C ILE A 588 -3.88 -22.70 2.14
N LEU A 589 -4.30 -22.46 3.38
CA LEU A 589 -4.73 -21.16 3.85
C LEU A 589 -4.00 -20.88 5.16
N GLY A 590 -3.16 -19.86 5.18
CA GLY A 590 -2.32 -19.56 6.32
C GLY A 590 -2.31 -18.08 6.68
N ALA A 591 -1.86 -17.78 7.89
CA ALA A 591 -1.58 -16.41 8.34
C ALA A 591 -0.29 -16.39 9.15
N LYS A 592 0.47 -15.30 9.01
CA LYS A 592 1.72 -15.10 9.74
C LYS A 592 1.96 -13.63 10.01
N LYS A 593 2.55 -13.31 11.17
CA LYS A 593 3.02 -11.96 11.44
C LYS A 593 4.30 -11.66 10.67
N ASP A 594 4.23 -10.71 9.75
CA ASP A 594 5.39 -10.05 9.17
C ASP A 594 5.89 -8.95 10.10
N ARG A 595 7.20 -8.70 10.07
CA ARG A 595 7.84 -7.73 10.99
C ARG A 595 7.50 -6.28 10.67
N GLU A 596 7.27 -5.94 9.40
CA GLU A 596 7.00 -4.59 8.94
C GLU A 596 5.51 -4.36 8.73
N PHE A 597 4.82 -5.32 8.07
CA PHE A 597 3.42 -5.19 7.67
C PHE A 597 2.42 -5.86 8.62
N GLY A 598 2.87 -6.36 9.77
CA GLY A 598 1.99 -7.06 10.69
C GLY A 598 1.45 -8.37 10.09
N THR A 599 0.24 -8.77 10.45
CA THR A 599 -0.28 -10.07 10.01
C THR A 599 -0.65 -10.07 8.53
N VAL A 600 -0.24 -11.12 7.81
CA VAL A 600 -0.55 -11.38 6.40
C VAL A 600 -1.29 -12.71 6.26
N ILE A 601 -2.09 -12.84 5.21
CA ILE A 601 -2.83 -14.07 4.85
C ILE A 601 -2.24 -14.63 3.56
N LEU A 602 -2.03 -15.94 3.53
CA LEU A 602 -1.51 -16.70 2.40
C LEU A 602 -2.57 -17.69 1.92
N PHE A 603 -2.73 -17.80 0.61
CA PHE A 603 -3.55 -18.80 -0.04
C PHE A 603 -2.78 -19.42 -1.21
N GLY A 604 -2.92 -20.74 -1.42
CA GLY A 604 -2.25 -21.40 -2.55
C GLY A 604 -2.50 -22.89 -2.63
N MET A 605 -1.68 -23.56 -3.44
CA MET A 605 -1.66 -25.03 -3.54
C MET A 605 -1.18 -25.62 -2.22
N GLY A 606 -1.91 -26.61 -1.68
CA GLY A 606 -1.61 -27.32 -0.44
C GLY A 606 -0.95 -28.67 -0.65
N GLY A 607 -0.87 -29.44 0.44
CA GLY A 607 -0.30 -30.77 0.45
C GLY A 607 1.24 -30.75 0.47
N VAL A 608 1.87 -31.89 0.15
CA VAL A 608 3.32 -32.09 0.21
C VAL A 608 4.10 -31.33 -0.88
N GLY A 609 3.43 -30.77 -1.87
CA GLY A 609 4.04 -30.02 -2.98
C GLY A 609 4.26 -28.54 -2.72
N VAL A 610 3.79 -27.98 -1.63
CA VAL A 610 3.84 -26.54 -1.31
C VAL A 610 5.26 -25.98 -1.42
N GLU A 611 6.24 -26.69 -0.86
CA GLU A 611 7.64 -26.27 -0.82
C GLU A 611 8.32 -26.29 -2.19
N ILE A 612 7.84 -27.13 -3.09
CA ILE A 612 8.42 -27.35 -4.43
C ILE A 612 7.81 -26.38 -5.44
N PHE A 613 6.47 -26.31 -5.50
CA PHE A 613 5.77 -25.55 -6.54
C PHE A 613 5.64 -24.06 -6.23
N ARG A 614 5.66 -23.68 -4.94
CA ARG A 614 5.55 -22.27 -4.47
C ARG A 614 4.42 -21.48 -5.12
N ASP A 615 3.31 -22.16 -5.45
CA ASP A 615 2.12 -21.53 -5.99
C ASP A 615 1.26 -20.99 -4.86
N PHE A 616 1.51 -19.75 -4.48
CA PHE A 616 0.75 -19.04 -3.46
C PHE A 616 0.71 -17.54 -3.73
N SER A 617 -0.31 -16.90 -3.18
CA SER A 617 -0.42 -15.44 -3.11
C SER A 617 -0.59 -14.98 -1.67
N VAL A 618 -0.33 -13.68 -1.43
CA VAL A 618 -0.37 -13.05 -0.10
C VAL A 618 -1.29 -11.84 -0.14
N ALA A 619 -2.08 -11.66 0.93
CA ALA A 619 -2.92 -10.48 1.11
C ALA A 619 -2.81 -9.90 2.53
N LEU A 620 -3.08 -8.60 2.66
CA LEU A 620 -3.17 -7.91 3.95
C LEU A 620 -4.61 -7.93 4.47
N PRO A 621 -4.88 -8.47 5.68
CA PRO A 621 -6.20 -8.37 6.29
C PRO A 621 -6.52 -6.90 6.66
N PRO A 622 -7.81 -6.53 6.79
CA PRO A 622 -8.98 -7.37 6.63
C PRO A 622 -9.37 -7.63 5.17
N LEU A 623 -9.97 -8.78 4.89
CA LEU A 623 -10.45 -9.17 3.56
C LEU A 623 -11.98 -9.19 3.51
N ASN A 624 -12.54 -8.84 2.35
CA ASN A 624 -13.92 -9.12 1.95
C ASN A 624 -13.95 -10.11 0.78
N GLN A 625 -15.11 -10.40 0.25
CA GLN A 625 -15.27 -11.38 -0.85
C GLN A 625 -14.47 -10.98 -2.10
N THR A 626 -14.47 -9.68 -2.47
CA THR A 626 -13.69 -9.20 -3.62
C THR A 626 -12.20 -9.43 -3.42
N LEU A 627 -11.67 -9.09 -2.25
CA LEU A 627 -10.25 -9.29 -1.91
C LEU A 627 -9.89 -10.76 -1.80
N ALA A 628 -10.77 -11.59 -1.24
CA ALA A 628 -10.60 -13.05 -1.19
C ALA A 628 -10.55 -13.66 -2.61
N ARG A 629 -11.44 -13.22 -3.50
CA ARG A 629 -11.42 -13.61 -4.91
C ARG A 629 -10.09 -13.24 -5.58
N ARG A 630 -9.62 -12.01 -5.40
CA ARG A 630 -8.35 -11.53 -5.94
C ARG A 630 -7.16 -12.34 -5.44
N LEU A 631 -7.14 -12.68 -4.14
CA LEU A 631 -6.12 -13.53 -3.55
C LEU A 631 -6.04 -14.90 -4.23
N MET A 632 -7.18 -15.52 -4.52
CA MET A 632 -7.24 -16.78 -5.25
C MET A 632 -6.80 -16.65 -6.71
N GLU A 633 -7.29 -15.63 -7.43
CA GLU A 633 -7.00 -15.38 -8.86
C GLU A 633 -5.52 -15.17 -9.17
N GLU A 634 -4.71 -14.80 -8.18
CA GLU A 634 -3.27 -14.62 -8.32
C GLU A 634 -2.47 -15.92 -8.27
N THR A 635 -3.14 -17.09 -8.09
CA THR A 635 -2.50 -18.41 -8.02
C THR A 635 -2.81 -19.26 -9.25
N GLU A 636 -1.91 -20.15 -9.61
CA GLU A 636 -2.14 -21.13 -10.69
C GLU A 636 -3.18 -22.19 -10.26
N VAL A 637 -3.23 -22.54 -8.96
CA VAL A 637 -4.21 -23.46 -8.43
C VAL A 637 -5.64 -22.97 -8.64
N PHE A 638 -5.86 -21.66 -8.74
CA PHE A 638 -7.18 -21.10 -9.04
C PHE A 638 -7.73 -21.58 -10.38
N ARG A 639 -6.88 -21.70 -11.41
CA ARG A 639 -7.27 -22.26 -12.71
C ARG A 639 -7.65 -23.74 -12.61
N MET A 640 -6.98 -24.47 -11.73
CA MET A 640 -7.26 -25.90 -11.53
C MET A 640 -8.60 -26.12 -10.83
N ILE A 641 -8.91 -25.33 -9.77
CA ILE A 641 -10.15 -25.47 -9.01
C ILE A 641 -11.40 -25.01 -9.77
N GLN A 642 -11.26 -24.37 -10.92
CA GLN A 642 -12.38 -24.10 -11.83
C GLN A 642 -12.81 -25.33 -12.65
N GLY A 643 -12.10 -26.46 -12.49
CA GLY A 643 -12.33 -27.72 -13.19
C GLY A 643 -11.22 -28.06 -14.18
N TYR A 644 -10.49 -29.14 -13.94
CA TYR A 644 -9.34 -29.53 -14.74
C TYR A 644 -9.24 -31.04 -14.92
N ARG A 645 -9.10 -31.51 -16.18
CA ARG A 645 -8.88 -32.91 -16.54
C ARG A 645 -9.81 -33.92 -15.83
N GLY A 646 -11.13 -33.64 -15.83
CA GLY A 646 -12.13 -34.53 -15.23
C GLY A 646 -12.33 -34.37 -13.71
N ARG A 647 -11.61 -33.46 -13.05
CA ARG A 647 -11.91 -33.06 -11.69
C ARG A 647 -13.06 -32.02 -11.71
N PRO A 648 -14.03 -32.11 -10.81
CA PRO A 648 -15.14 -31.16 -10.76
C PRO A 648 -14.65 -29.76 -10.32
N PRO A 649 -15.35 -28.68 -10.71
CA PRO A 649 -15.07 -27.36 -10.19
C PRO A 649 -15.42 -27.28 -8.70
N ALA A 650 -14.61 -26.55 -7.93
CA ALA A 650 -14.86 -26.24 -6.53
C ALA A 650 -15.93 -25.14 -6.38
N ASP A 651 -16.60 -25.09 -5.23
CA ASP A 651 -17.46 -23.96 -4.88
C ASP A 651 -16.61 -22.74 -4.49
N ILE A 652 -16.35 -21.89 -5.48
CA ILE A 652 -15.55 -20.69 -5.32
C ILE A 652 -16.17 -19.71 -4.32
N ARG A 653 -17.51 -19.61 -4.26
CA ARG A 653 -18.18 -18.73 -3.29
C ARG A 653 -17.98 -19.22 -1.86
N GLN A 654 -18.01 -20.52 -1.65
CA GLN A 654 -17.72 -21.10 -0.34
C GLN A 654 -16.27 -20.85 0.07
N LEU A 655 -15.30 -20.95 -0.87
CA LEU A 655 -13.90 -20.60 -0.61
C LEU A 655 -13.75 -19.12 -0.25
N GLU A 656 -14.42 -18.22 -0.94
CA GLU A 656 -14.43 -16.80 -0.57
C GLU A 656 -14.91 -16.59 0.87
N HIS A 657 -16.02 -17.23 1.25
CA HIS A 657 -16.54 -17.13 2.61
C HIS A 657 -15.55 -17.69 3.65
N ILE A 658 -14.90 -18.81 3.35
CA ILE A 658 -13.88 -19.40 4.23
C ILE A 658 -12.69 -18.43 4.41
N ILE A 659 -12.19 -17.85 3.33
CA ILE A 659 -11.07 -16.89 3.38
C ILE A 659 -11.48 -15.63 4.17
N VAL A 660 -12.69 -15.12 3.98
CA VAL A 660 -13.21 -13.97 4.74
C VAL A 660 -13.37 -14.32 6.22
N ALA A 661 -13.92 -15.49 6.54
CA ALA A 661 -14.07 -15.97 7.91
C ALA A 661 -12.70 -16.13 8.60
N PHE A 662 -11.72 -16.67 7.89
CA PHE A 662 -10.34 -16.78 8.36
C PHE A 662 -9.70 -15.40 8.58
N SER A 663 -9.92 -14.47 7.65
CA SER A 663 -9.47 -13.08 7.82
C SER A 663 -10.08 -12.43 9.06
N ASN A 664 -11.37 -12.62 9.32
CA ASN A 664 -12.02 -12.08 10.52
C ASN A 664 -11.46 -12.71 11.82
N LEU A 665 -11.17 -14.02 11.80
CA LEU A 665 -10.50 -14.69 12.93
C LEU A 665 -9.14 -14.03 13.23
N ILE A 666 -8.34 -13.80 12.20
CA ILE A 666 -7.01 -13.17 12.33
C ILE A 666 -7.11 -11.70 12.80
N VAL A 667 -8.10 -10.96 12.31
CA VAL A 667 -8.37 -9.57 12.75
C VAL A 667 -8.74 -9.50 14.23
N ASP A 668 -9.51 -10.47 14.72
CA ASP A 668 -10.06 -10.50 16.06
C ASP A 668 -9.08 -11.00 17.14
N PHE A 669 -8.05 -11.74 16.72
CA PHE A 669 -7.06 -12.36 17.64
C PHE A 669 -5.62 -11.91 17.32
N PRO A 670 -5.21 -10.73 17.84
CA PRO A 670 -3.83 -10.26 17.72
C PRO A 670 -2.81 -11.20 18.35
N GLU A 671 -3.26 -12.10 19.21
CA GLU A 671 -2.46 -13.11 19.87
C GLU A 671 -1.99 -14.25 18.94
N ILE A 672 -2.58 -14.38 17.74
CA ILE A 672 -2.14 -15.38 16.75
C ILE A 672 -0.88 -14.87 16.05
N ALA A 673 0.25 -15.54 16.27
CA ALA A 673 1.51 -15.28 15.56
C ALA A 673 1.55 -15.92 14.18
N GLU A 674 1.05 -17.17 14.11
CA GLU A 674 0.99 -17.99 12.90
C GLU A 674 -0.21 -18.93 12.99
N MET A 675 -0.90 -19.12 11.90
CA MET A 675 -1.97 -20.10 11.78
C MET A 675 -1.98 -20.69 10.38
N ASP A 676 -1.98 -22.03 10.29
CA ASP A 676 -1.96 -22.76 9.02
C ASP A 676 -3.08 -23.78 8.97
N ILE A 677 -3.76 -23.82 7.85
CA ILE A 677 -4.69 -24.88 7.44
C ILE A 677 -4.04 -25.57 6.24
N ASN A 678 -3.51 -26.78 6.43
CA ASN A 678 -2.87 -27.56 5.36
C ASN A 678 -3.04 -29.06 5.60
N PRO A 679 -3.90 -29.76 4.78
CA PRO A 679 -4.68 -29.16 3.69
C PRO A 679 -6.06 -28.64 4.09
N LEU A 680 -6.51 -27.58 3.40
CA LEU A 680 -7.91 -27.30 3.20
C LEU A 680 -8.35 -28.14 1.99
N ALA A 681 -9.01 -29.27 2.26
CA ALA A 681 -9.34 -30.28 1.25
C ALA A 681 -10.69 -29.99 0.58
N ILE A 682 -10.74 -30.23 -0.72
CA ILE A 682 -11.94 -30.15 -1.54
C ILE A 682 -12.28 -31.53 -2.08
N SER A 683 -13.51 -31.99 -1.83
CA SER A 683 -14.06 -33.27 -2.34
C SER A 683 -15.44 -33.01 -2.92
N GLY A 684 -15.54 -32.93 -4.24
CA GLY A 684 -16.77 -32.49 -4.91
C GLY A 684 -17.14 -31.06 -4.48
N GLN A 685 -18.27 -30.90 -3.82
CA GLN A 685 -18.74 -29.61 -3.28
C GLN A 685 -18.35 -29.40 -1.79
N ALA A 686 -17.83 -30.43 -1.13
CA ALA A 686 -17.46 -30.33 0.27
C ALA A 686 -16.04 -29.74 0.43
N ILE A 687 -15.91 -28.73 1.30
CA ILE A 687 -14.63 -28.11 1.66
C ILE A 687 -14.44 -28.29 3.17
N SER A 688 -13.27 -28.77 3.60
CA SER A 688 -12.98 -28.98 5.01
C SER A 688 -11.49 -28.85 5.35
N ALA A 689 -11.20 -28.20 6.47
CA ALA A 689 -9.85 -28.20 7.06
C ALA A 689 -9.54 -29.56 7.68
N LEU A 690 -8.57 -30.28 7.14
CA LEU A 690 -8.17 -31.61 7.64
C LEU A 690 -7.09 -31.53 8.72
N ASP A 691 -6.24 -30.52 8.65
CA ASP A 691 -5.25 -30.21 9.69
C ASP A 691 -5.20 -28.70 9.92
N ALA A 692 -4.94 -28.29 11.15
CA ALA A 692 -4.80 -26.92 11.55
C ALA A 692 -3.76 -26.77 12.66
N ARG A 693 -2.90 -25.74 12.51
CA ARG A 693 -1.85 -25.41 13.47
C ARG A 693 -1.93 -23.93 13.83
N THR A 694 -1.82 -23.61 15.12
CA THR A 694 -1.85 -22.22 15.57
C THR A 694 -0.73 -21.97 16.58
N VAL A 695 0.07 -20.93 16.34
CA VAL A 695 1.13 -20.45 17.21
C VAL A 695 0.70 -19.15 17.87
N ILE A 696 0.86 -19.02 19.18
CA ILE A 696 0.44 -17.87 19.99
C ILE A 696 1.64 -16.97 20.28
N ASP A 697 1.43 -15.68 20.09
CA ASP A 697 2.31 -14.58 20.50
C ASP A 697 1.94 -14.15 21.93
N LYS A 698 2.80 -14.49 22.89
CA LYS A 698 2.56 -14.16 24.31
C LYS A 698 2.56 -12.66 24.57
N ASP A 699 3.37 -11.90 23.83
CA ASP A 699 3.55 -10.47 24.04
C ASP A 699 2.31 -9.68 23.58
N ALA A 700 1.49 -10.26 22.71
CA ALA A 700 0.26 -9.64 22.21
C ALA A 700 -0.94 -9.76 23.17
N LEU A 701 -0.86 -10.58 24.24
CA LEU A 701 -1.95 -10.75 25.21
C LEU A 701 -2.34 -9.47 25.95
N GLU A 702 -1.40 -8.54 26.12
CA GLU A 702 -1.56 -7.27 26.84
C GLU A 702 -1.65 -6.06 25.90
N SER A 703 -1.85 -6.26 24.60
CA SER A 703 -1.90 -5.16 23.64
C SER A 703 -3.07 -4.20 23.93
N PRO A 704 -2.80 -2.90 24.12
CA PRO A 704 -3.84 -1.92 24.48
C PRO A 704 -4.76 -1.55 23.31
N SER A 705 -4.38 -1.84 22.08
CA SER A 705 -5.16 -1.51 20.87
C SER A 705 -5.55 -2.78 20.11
N PRO A 706 -6.82 -2.90 19.68
CA PRO A 706 -7.33 -4.12 19.05
C PRO A 706 -6.73 -4.43 17.68
N TYR A 707 -6.15 -3.45 16.97
CA TYR A 707 -5.69 -3.62 15.58
C TYR A 707 -4.22 -3.27 15.35
N GLN A 708 -3.38 -3.29 16.41
CA GLN A 708 -1.94 -2.99 16.26
C GLN A 708 -1.18 -3.98 15.38
N HIS A 709 -1.66 -5.20 15.27
CA HIS A 709 -1.10 -6.25 14.42
C HIS A 709 -1.46 -6.11 12.94
N LEU A 710 -2.26 -5.09 12.56
CA LEU A 710 -2.69 -4.83 11.20
C LEU A 710 -2.13 -3.50 10.69
N VAL A 711 -1.79 -3.41 9.42
CA VAL A 711 -1.42 -2.15 8.76
C VAL A 711 -2.61 -1.43 8.10
N ILE A 712 -3.76 -2.11 8.02
CA ILE A 712 -5.01 -1.55 7.52
C ILE A 712 -6.07 -1.74 8.60
N THR A 713 -6.59 -0.65 9.13
CA THR A 713 -7.66 -0.69 10.10
C THR A 713 -9.00 -1.02 9.42
N PRO A 714 -9.76 -2.02 9.91
CA PRO A 714 -11.08 -2.32 9.35
C PRO A 714 -12.03 -1.12 9.53
N TYR A 715 -13.08 -1.06 8.68
CA TYR A 715 -14.14 -0.06 8.84
C TYR A 715 -14.78 -0.17 10.23
N PRO A 716 -14.75 0.90 11.04
CA PRO A 716 -15.13 0.80 12.45
C PRO A 716 -16.65 0.85 12.64
N ALA A 717 -17.30 -0.28 12.37
CA ALA A 717 -18.76 -0.43 12.43
C ALA A 717 -19.37 -0.14 13.81
N ARG A 718 -18.59 -0.20 14.89
CA ARG A 718 -19.02 0.14 16.26
C ARG A 718 -19.50 1.58 16.43
N TYR A 719 -19.12 2.49 15.54
CA TYR A 719 -19.58 3.88 15.56
C TYR A 719 -20.85 4.11 14.74
N VAL A 720 -21.41 3.07 14.13
CA VAL A 720 -22.68 3.16 13.40
C VAL A 720 -23.83 3.15 14.41
N MET A 721 -24.56 4.24 14.48
CA MET A 721 -25.67 4.36 15.41
C MET A 721 -26.83 5.21 14.87
N PRO A 722 -28.09 4.81 15.07
CA PRO A 722 -29.24 5.68 14.80
C PRO A 722 -29.28 6.82 15.83
N TRP A 723 -29.66 7.99 15.37
CA TRP A 723 -29.80 9.16 16.24
C TRP A 723 -30.97 10.04 15.79
N LYS A 724 -31.58 10.77 16.72
CA LYS A 724 -32.70 11.67 16.45
C LYS A 724 -32.29 13.12 16.65
N LEU A 725 -32.53 13.95 15.64
CA LEU A 725 -32.43 15.40 15.74
C LEU A 725 -33.44 15.93 16.77
N MET A 726 -33.26 17.17 17.26
CA MET A 726 -34.18 17.79 18.23
C MET A 726 -35.61 17.95 17.72
N ASP A 727 -35.82 17.97 16.41
CA ASP A 727 -37.14 17.99 15.76
C ASP A 727 -37.74 16.60 15.54
N GLY A 728 -37.09 15.56 16.01
CA GLY A 728 -37.54 14.16 15.91
C GLY A 728 -37.12 13.42 14.63
N LEU A 729 -36.44 14.08 13.68
CA LEU A 729 -35.98 13.45 12.43
C LEU A 729 -34.87 12.42 12.71
N GLU A 730 -35.04 11.21 12.20
CA GLU A 730 -34.07 10.12 12.38
C GLU A 730 -32.97 10.19 11.36
N VAL A 731 -31.73 10.03 11.81
CA VAL A 731 -30.51 9.98 10.99
C VAL A 731 -29.63 8.84 11.41
N LEU A 732 -28.80 8.34 10.50
CA LEU A 732 -27.78 7.36 10.81
C LEU A 732 -26.42 8.06 10.92
N LEU A 733 -25.83 8.04 12.12
CA LEU A 733 -24.45 8.47 12.32
C LEU A 733 -23.54 7.28 12.04
N ARG A 734 -22.55 7.47 11.18
CA ARG A 734 -21.60 6.42 10.82
C ARG A 734 -20.27 6.98 10.30
N PRO A 735 -19.17 6.21 10.35
CA PRO A 735 -17.95 6.59 9.66
C PRO A 735 -18.18 6.74 8.14
N ILE A 736 -17.46 7.69 7.53
CA ILE A 736 -17.51 7.90 6.08
C ILE A 736 -16.89 6.70 5.34
N ARG A 737 -17.32 6.46 4.10
CA ARG A 737 -16.82 5.41 3.19
C ARG A 737 -16.41 6.01 1.86
N PRO A 738 -15.54 5.34 1.09
CA PRO A 738 -15.20 5.79 -0.27
C PRO A 738 -16.40 5.98 -1.18
N GLU A 739 -17.45 5.17 -1.02
CA GLU A 739 -18.69 5.23 -1.81
C GLU A 739 -19.55 6.46 -1.51
N ASP A 740 -19.24 7.20 -0.45
CA ASP A 740 -19.98 8.40 -0.06
C ASP A 740 -19.62 9.64 -0.90
N GLU A 741 -18.60 9.56 -1.75
CA GLU A 741 -18.12 10.68 -2.57
C GLU A 741 -19.24 11.43 -3.31
N PRO A 742 -20.20 10.78 -4.00
CA PRO A 742 -21.30 11.47 -4.65
C PRO A 742 -22.19 12.25 -3.66
N MET A 743 -22.47 11.67 -2.49
CA MET A 743 -23.29 12.31 -1.45
C MET A 743 -22.57 13.46 -0.76
N GLU A 744 -21.25 13.35 -0.55
CA GLU A 744 -20.42 14.44 -0.01
C GLU A 744 -20.32 15.59 -1.02
N SER A 745 -20.12 15.27 -2.31
CA SER A 745 -20.11 16.26 -3.40
C SER A 745 -21.42 17.04 -3.45
N GLU A 746 -22.54 16.34 -3.37
CA GLU A 746 -23.85 16.96 -3.35
C GLU A 746 -24.04 17.86 -2.12
N MET A 747 -23.72 17.35 -0.92
CA MET A 747 -23.82 18.15 0.33
C MET A 747 -23.01 19.43 0.20
N LEU A 748 -21.75 19.34 -0.25
CA LEU A 748 -20.86 20.50 -0.36
C LEU A 748 -21.33 21.50 -1.44
N SER A 749 -21.95 21.02 -2.53
CA SER A 749 -22.48 21.88 -3.60
C SER A 749 -23.75 22.66 -3.23
N THR A 750 -24.46 22.18 -2.22
CA THR A 750 -25.74 22.79 -1.75
C THR A 750 -25.58 23.68 -0.53
N LEU A 751 -24.38 23.77 0.05
CA LEU A 751 -24.08 24.63 1.20
C LEU A 751 -23.97 26.09 0.83
N SER A 752 -24.33 26.97 1.77
CA SER A 752 -24.08 28.38 1.66
C SER A 752 -22.58 28.72 1.65
N GLU A 753 -22.22 29.83 1.00
CA GLU A 753 -20.82 30.31 0.99
C GLU A 753 -20.32 30.55 2.43
N GLN A 754 -21.17 31.03 3.33
CA GLN A 754 -20.83 31.22 4.74
C GLN A 754 -20.46 29.92 5.45
N ALA A 755 -21.17 28.84 5.17
CA ALA A 755 -20.87 27.51 5.73
C ALA A 755 -19.52 26.96 5.19
N LEU A 756 -19.25 27.13 3.89
CA LEU A 756 -18.00 26.71 3.27
C LEU A 756 -16.81 27.54 3.79
N VAL A 757 -16.93 28.87 3.87
CA VAL A 757 -15.88 29.73 4.45
C VAL A 757 -15.63 29.37 5.92
N GLY A 758 -16.68 29.06 6.69
CA GLY A 758 -16.55 28.60 8.08
C GLY A 758 -15.75 27.31 8.23
N ARG A 759 -15.71 26.47 7.21
CA ARG A 759 -14.98 25.19 7.20
C ARG A 759 -13.58 25.29 6.58
N PHE A 760 -13.44 26.02 5.47
CA PHE A 760 -12.21 26.04 4.67
C PHE A 760 -11.39 27.33 4.83
N PHE A 761 -11.89 28.30 5.58
CA PHE A 761 -11.28 29.62 5.81
C PHE A 761 -11.00 30.44 4.52
N GLN A 762 -11.59 29.99 3.40
CA GLN A 762 -11.49 30.64 2.10
C GLN A 762 -12.73 30.33 1.27
N SER A 763 -13.02 31.18 0.29
CA SER A 763 -14.10 30.93 -0.66
C SER A 763 -13.70 29.78 -1.61
N VAL A 764 -14.36 28.63 -1.49
CA VAL A 764 -14.13 27.46 -2.35
C VAL A 764 -15.11 27.50 -3.49
N ARG A 765 -14.67 27.98 -4.66
CA ARG A 765 -15.54 28.08 -5.84
C ARG A 765 -15.78 26.75 -6.57
N LYS A 766 -14.92 25.78 -6.43
CA LYS A 766 -15.04 24.47 -7.06
C LYS A 766 -14.33 23.40 -6.23
N ILE A 767 -15.08 22.40 -5.84
CA ILE A 767 -14.55 21.22 -5.15
C ILE A 767 -14.14 20.23 -6.22
N SER A 768 -12.86 19.86 -6.25
CA SER A 768 -12.34 18.92 -7.25
C SER A 768 -12.68 17.48 -6.85
N HIS A 769 -12.77 16.59 -7.84
CA HIS A 769 -12.91 15.16 -7.62
C HIS A 769 -11.78 14.62 -6.74
N GLU A 770 -10.55 15.08 -6.94
CA GLU A 770 -9.37 14.70 -6.13
C GLU A 770 -9.56 15.02 -4.65
N MET A 771 -10.11 16.18 -4.34
CA MET A 771 -10.39 16.61 -2.97
C MET A 771 -11.47 15.74 -2.31
N LEU A 772 -12.55 15.45 -3.02
CA LEU A 772 -13.62 14.56 -2.54
C LEU A 772 -13.10 13.13 -2.30
N THR A 773 -12.35 12.60 -3.24
CA THR A 773 -11.73 11.29 -3.12
C THR A 773 -10.85 11.21 -1.86
N ARG A 774 -10.05 12.26 -1.58
CA ARG A 774 -9.22 12.31 -0.38
C ARG A 774 -10.06 12.39 0.90
N TYR A 775 -11.19 13.07 0.88
CA TYR A 775 -12.05 13.21 2.05
C TYR A 775 -12.86 11.94 2.36
N CYS A 776 -13.23 11.15 1.37
CA CYS A 776 -13.98 9.91 1.57
C CYS A 776 -13.08 8.70 1.81
N ASN A 777 -11.87 8.67 1.23
CA ASN A 777 -10.94 7.54 1.36
C ASN A 777 -9.92 7.81 2.46
N ILE A 778 -10.33 7.60 3.70
CA ILE A 778 -9.55 7.88 4.90
C ILE A 778 -8.95 6.60 5.51
N ASP A 779 -7.87 6.77 6.24
CA ASP A 779 -7.36 5.74 7.15
C ASP A 779 -7.98 5.96 8.54
N TYR A 780 -8.88 5.06 8.92
CA TYR A 780 -9.64 5.16 10.17
C TYR A 780 -8.76 5.16 11.44
N ASP A 781 -7.48 4.86 11.33
CA ASP A 781 -6.55 4.95 12.45
C ASP A 781 -6.03 6.38 12.65
N ARG A 782 -5.69 7.06 11.57
CA ARG A 782 -5.14 8.43 11.57
C ARG A 782 -6.19 9.52 11.40
N GLU A 783 -7.34 9.15 10.85
CA GLU A 783 -8.41 10.09 10.56
C GLU A 783 -9.75 9.42 10.81
N MET A 784 -10.67 10.11 11.45
CA MET A 784 -12.04 9.65 11.60
C MET A 784 -13.00 10.74 11.12
N ALA A 785 -13.90 10.37 10.21
CA ALA A 785 -14.98 11.25 9.77
C ALA A 785 -16.32 10.57 10.02
N ILE A 786 -17.16 11.15 10.87
CA ILE A 786 -18.52 10.69 11.14
C ILE A 786 -19.47 11.52 10.30
N VAL A 787 -20.23 10.85 9.46
CA VAL A 787 -21.27 11.45 8.63
C VAL A 787 -22.64 11.22 9.23
N ALA A 788 -23.54 12.18 9.04
CA ALA A 788 -24.96 12.04 9.34
C ALA A 788 -25.72 11.76 8.02
N GLU A 789 -26.12 10.51 7.82
CA GLU A 789 -26.91 10.06 6.68
C GLU A 789 -28.38 10.22 6.99
N LEU A 790 -29.09 10.96 6.16
CA LEU A 790 -30.54 11.07 6.16
C LEU A 790 -31.11 10.18 5.05
N LYS A 791 -32.05 9.31 5.39
CA LYS A 791 -32.82 8.50 4.44
C LYS A 791 -34.16 9.17 4.20
N GLU A 792 -34.37 9.67 2.99
CA GLU A 792 -35.66 10.11 2.46
C GLU A 792 -36.21 8.99 1.54
N ALA A 793 -37.49 8.79 1.45
CA ALA A 793 -38.18 7.72 0.71
C ALA A 793 -37.29 6.81 -0.18
N ASP A 794 -36.73 7.33 -1.27
CA ASP A 794 -35.90 6.61 -2.24
C ASP A 794 -34.45 7.10 -2.32
N ARG A 795 -34.04 8.03 -1.46
CA ARG A 795 -32.74 8.69 -1.55
C ARG A 795 -32.07 8.78 -0.19
N LYS A 796 -30.74 8.64 -0.24
CA LYS A 796 -29.86 8.92 0.89
C LYS A 796 -29.06 10.17 0.59
N ARG A 797 -28.87 11.03 1.61
CA ARG A 797 -28.01 12.21 1.52
C ARG A 797 -27.26 12.46 2.82
N LEU A 798 -26.12 13.09 2.75
CA LEU A 798 -25.40 13.57 3.90
C LEU A 798 -25.90 14.95 4.31
N ILE A 799 -26.13 15.15 5.61
CA ILE A 799 -26.59 16.41 6.18
C ILE A 799 -25.60 17.02 7.17
N GLY A 800 -24.52 16.31 7.49
CA GLY A 800 -23.45 16.80 8.33
C GLY A 800 -22.27 15.85 8.37
N ILE A 801 -21.11 16.38 8.69
CA ILE A 801 -19.86 15.64 8.84
C ILE A 801 -19.03 16.23 9.97
N GLY A 802 -18.56 15.38 10.86
CA GLY A 802 -17.56 15.70 11.86
C GLY A 802 -16.28 14.91 11.58
N ARG A 803 -15.13 15.58 11.54
CA ARG A 803 -13.85 14.96 11.19
C ARG A 803 -12.82 15.27 12.27
N ILE A 804 -12.00 14.29 12.62
CA ILE A 804 -10.80 14.47 13.42
C ILE A 804 -9.60 13.88 12.68
N ILE A 805 -8.54 14.68 12.55
CA ILE A 805 -7.26 14.27 11.94
C ILE A 805 -6.23 14.20 13.06
N ILE A 806 -5.58 13.06 13.20
CA ILE A 806 -4.63 12.76 14.27
C ILE A 806 -3.23 13.09 13.78
N ASP A 807 -2.43 13.75 14.62
CA ASP A 807 -1.05 14.07 14.31
C ASP A 807 -0.18 12.80 14.17
N THR A 808 0.99 12.95 13.56
CA THR A 808 1.92 11.82 13.31
C THR A 808 2.44 11.16 14.57
N ASP A 809 2.42 11.86 15.70
CA ASP A 809 2.88 11.35 17.00
C ASP A 809 1.73 10.73 17.84
N PHE A 810 0.50 10.67 17.31
CA PHE A 810 -0.70 10.15 17.96
C PHE A 810 -0.99 10.80 19.33
N ARG A 811 -0.70 12.10 19.46
CA ARG A 811 -0.92 12.85 20.74
C ARG A 811 -2.04 13.85 20.66
N LYS A 812 -2.27 14.43 19.47
CA LYS A 812 -3.24 15.51 19.26
C LYS A 812 -4.11 15.18 18.08
N GLY A 813 -5.36 15.62 18.15
CA GLY A 813 -6.28 15.55 17.03
C GLY A 813 -6.86 16.93 16.71
N GLU A 814 -6.84 17.31 15.44
CA GLU A 814 -7.53 18.49 14.93
C GLU A 814 -8.93 18.11 14.49
N PHE A 815 -9.95 18.74 15.06
CA PHE A 815 -11.32 18.48 14.65
C PHE A 815 -11.91 19.60 13.79
N ALA A 816 -12.87 19.21 12.94
CA ALA A 816 -13.69 20.14 12.17
C ALA A 816 -15.09 19.56 11.99
N VAL A 817 -16.10 20.40 12.01
CA VAL A 817 -17.50 20.00 11.83
C VAL A 817 -18.18 20.90 10.80
N LEU A 818 -19.01 20.28 9.97
CA LEU A 818 -19.82 20.93 8.96
C LEU A 818 -21.23 20.34 9.03
N VAL A 819 -22.23 21.20 9.07
CA VAL A 819 -23.65 20.82 9.08
C VAL A 819 -24.38 21.63 8.02
N HIS A 820 -25.16 20.95 7.18
CA HIS A 820 -25.95 21.56 6.13
C HIS A 820 -26.89 22.62 6.71
N ASP A 821 -27.07 23.76 6.02
CA ASP A 821 -27.76 24.95 6.53
C ASP A 821 -29.16 24.63 7.05
N ASP A 822 -29.95 23.80 6.37
CA ASP A 822 -31.31 23.40 6.75
C ASP A 822 -31.39 22.54 8.03
N PHE A 823 -30.29 21.95 8.44
CA PHE A 823 -30.20 21.03 9.60
C PHE A 823 -29.40 21.64 10.77
N GLN A 824 -28.97 22.89 10.66
CA GLN A 824 -28.35 23.59 11.76
C GLN A 824 -29.37 23.85 12.88
N ARG A 825 -28.91 24.10 14.12
CA ARG A 825 -29.70 24.34 15.34
C ARG A 825 -30.56 23.15 15.79
N LYS A 826 -30.33 21.94 15.28
CA LYS A 826 -31.06 20.72 15.65
C LYS A 826 -30.24 19.74 16.48
N GLY A 827 -29.15 20.21 17.11
CA GLY A 827 -28.27 19.41 17.97
C GLY A 827 -27.17 18.64 17.26
N LEU A 828 -27.21 18.52 15.92
CA LEU A 828 -26.28 17.67 15.16
C LEU A 828 -24.80 18.06 15.34
N GLY A 829 -24.49 19.38 15.30
CA GLY A 829 -23.10 19.84 15.47
C GLY A 829 -22.53 19.50 16.84
N TYR A 830 -23.33 19.62 17.91
CA TYR A 830 -22.94 19.20 19.26
C TYR A 830 -22.64 17.71 19.30
N LYS A 831 -23.56 16.87 18.76
CA LYS A 831 -23.41 15.40 18.76
C LYS A 831 -22.18 14.95 17.99
N LEU A 832 -21.88 15.56 16.84
CA LEU A 832 -20.69 15.23 16.07
C LEU A 832 -19.40 15.55 16.85
N VAL A 833 -19.30 16.74 17.50
CA VAL A 833 -18.11 17.06 18.32
C VAL A 833 -17.99 16.10 19.50
N ASP A 834 -19.08 15.79 20.19
CA ASP A 834 -19.13 14.85 21.31
C ASP A 834 -18.60 13.45 20.89
N MET A 835 -19.06 12.93 19.75
CA MET A 835 -18.55 11.66 19.21
C MET A 835 -17.05 11.72 18.90
N LEU A 836 -16.56 12.81 18.31
CA LEU A 836 -15.13 12.95 18.01
C LEU A 836 -14.26 13.00 19.28
N ILE A 837 -14.77 13.59 20.36
CA ILE A 837 -14.11 13.58 21.67
C ILE A 837 -14.05 12.14 22.21
N GLY A 838 -15.16 11.40 22.15
CA GLY A 838 -15.19 9.97 22.53
C GLY A 838 -14.18 9.14 21.74
N ILE A 839 -14.11 9.31 20.41
CA ILE A 839 -13.15 8.64 19.55
C ILE A 839 -11.71 9.02 19.92
N ALA A 840 -11.46 10.31 20.21
CA ALA A 840 -10.14 10.77 20.65
C ALA A 840 -9.70 10.13 21.98
N HIS A 841 -10.61 9.97 22.92
CA HIS A 841 -10.37 9.23 24.17
C HIS A 841 -10.02 7.76 23.93
N GLU A 842 -10.84 7.07 23.11
CA GLU A 842 -10.60 5.64 22.76
C GLU A 842 -9.25 5.43 22.07
N LYS A 843 -8.79 6.42 21.30
CA LYS A 843 -7.49 6.40 20.62
C LYS A 843 -6.33 6.86 21.53
N GLY A 844 -6.58 7.22 22.78
CA GLY A 844 -5.56 7.63 23.73
C GLY A 844 -4.91 8.99 23.43
N LEU A 845 -5.59 9.88 22.72
CA LEU A 845 -5.07 11.22 22.45
C LEU A 845 -5.01 12.04 23.75
N GLN A 846 -4.00 12.89 23.86
CA GLN A 846 -3.81 13.78 25.02
C GLN A 846 -4.61 15.09 24.85
N LYS A 847 -4.88 15.49 23.60
CA LYS A 847 -5.50 16.78 23.29
C LYS A 847 -6.31 16.73 22.00
N VAL A 848 -7.47 17.40 22.02
CA VAL A 848 -8.25 17.72 20.82
C VAL A 848 -8.25 19.23 20.64
N TYR A 849 -8.05 19.71 19.42
CA TYR A 849 -8.08 21.15 19.13
C TYR A 849 -8.77 21.40 17.79
N GLY A 850 -9.18 22.65 17.59
CA GLY A 850 -9.75 23.12 16.33
C GLY A 850 -9.51 24.61 16.15
N ILE A 851 -9.61 25.05 14.90
CA ILE A 851 -9.60 26.48 14.53
C ILE A 851 -11.02 26.87 14.14
N VAL A 852 -11.51 27.96 14.67
CA VAL A 852 -12.88 28.45 14.47
C VAL A 852 -12.81 29.93 14.16
N LEU A 853 -13.63 30.43 13.22
CA LEU A 853 -13.80 31.88 13.01
C LEU A 853 -14.34 32.53 14.29
N THR A 854 -13.78 33.67 14.70
CA THR A 854 -14.15 34.38 15.92
C THR A 854 -15.62 34.90 15.89
N ASP A 855 -16.19 35.07 14.71
CA ASP A 855 -17.60 35.43 14.48
C ASP A 855 -18.53 34.20 14.50
N ASN A 856 -18.04 32.97 14.41
CA ASN A 856 -18.83 31.76 14.57
C ASN A 856 -19.13 31.46 16.05
N LYS A 857 -19.89 32.36 16.64
CA LYS A 857 -20.27 32.30 18.06
C LYS A 857 -20.99 31.03 18.46
N ARG A 858 -21.63 30.34 17.50
CA ARG A 858 -22.35 29.06 17.75
C ARG A 858 -21.37 27.94 18.00
N MET A 859 -20.40 27.77 17.14
CA MET A 859 -19.38 26.71 17.31
C MET A 859 -18.55 26.98 18.57
N LEU A 860 -18.18 28.23 18.82
CA LEU A 860 -17.48 28.62 20.06
C LEU A 860 -18.30 28.35 21.33
N ARG A 861 -19.64 28.46 21.26
CA ARG A 861 -20.53 28.08 22.37
C ARG A 861 -20.52 26.54 22.58
N ILE A 862 -20.69 25.74 21.52
CA ILE A 862 -20.63 24.28 21.57
C ILE A 862 -19.27 23.82 22.17
N CYS A 863 -18.17 24.41 21.73
CA CYS A 863 -16.86 24.12 22.29
C CYS A 863 -16.77 24.40 23.78
N ARG A 864 -17.28 25.54 24.25
CA ARG A 864 -17.31 25.88 25.70
C ARG A 864 -18.16 24.92 26.50
N GLU A 865 -19.36 24.57 26.01
CA GLU A 865 -20.26 23.60 26.65
C GLU A 865 -19.62 22.19 26.76
N LEU A 866 -18.74 21.81 25.78
CA LEU A 866 -17.98 20.56 25.80
C LEU A 866 -16.62 20.66 26.53
N GLY A 867 -16.35 21.80 27.20
CA GLY A 867 -15.17 21.94 28.06
C GLY A 867 -13.90 22.44 27.34
N PHE A 868 -13.98 22.90 26.09
CA PHE A 868 -12.83 23.48 25.41
C PHE A 868 -12.46 24.86 25.97
N THR A 869 -11.17 25.11 26.09
CA THR A 869 -10.63 26.47 26.29
C THR A 869 -10.54 27.17 24.95
N VAL A 870 -10.85 28.48 24.92
CA VAL A 870 -10.87 29.31 23.71
C VAL A 870 -9.78 30.38 23.84
N ARG A 871 -8.95 30.52 22.82
CA ARG A 871 -7.91 31.56 22.71
C ARG A 871 -8.02 32.24 21.37
N ASP A 872 -8.09 33.54 21.35
CA ASP A 872 -8.12 34.32 20.12
C ASP A 872 -6.73 34.33 19.47
N MET A 873 -6.73 34.27 18.15
CA MET A 873 -5.58 34.30 17.29
C MET A 873 -5.65 35.51 16.34
N PRO A 874 -4.55 35.89 15.68
CA PRO A 874 -4.57 36.87 14.61
C PRO A 874 -5.56 36.48 13.49
N ASP A 875 -5.92 37.43 12.64
CA ASP A 875 -6.72 37.22 11.42
C ASP A 875 -8.17 36.77 11.66
N GLY A 876 -8.76 37.10 12.82
CA GLY A 876 -10.17 36.79 13.09
C GLY A 876 -10.43 35.32 13.37
N LEU A 877 -9.44 34.59 13.84
CA LEU A 877 -9.51 33.18 14.20
C LEU A 877 -9.48 32.97 15.71
N SER A 878 -10.08 31.92 16.20
CA SER A 878 -9.98 31.45 17.58
C SER A 878 -9.54 30.00 17.60
N ARG A 879 -8.55 29.69 18.42
CA ARG A 879 -8.12 28.32 18.68
C ARG A 879 -8.88 27.76 19.89
N VAL A 880 -9.52 26.64 19.70
CA VAL A 880 -10.20 25.90 20.76
C VAL A 880 -9.42 24.64 21.11
N GLU A 881 -9.21 24.37 22.40
CA GLU A 881 -8.42 23.21 22.86
C GLU A 881 -9.09 22.52 24.05
N LEU A 882 -9.14 21.18 24.00
CA LEU A 882 -9.58 20.31 25.07
C LEU A 882 -8.43 19.34 25.43
N VAL A 883 -8.00 19.38 26.69
CA VAL A 883 -7.03 18.39 27.23
C VAL A 883 -7.84 17.17 27.69
N LEU A 884 -7.54 16.02 27.15
CA LEU A 884 -8.12 14.75 27.53
C LEU A 884 -7.36 14.20 28.74
N LYS A 885 -8.11 13.69 29.71
CA LYS A 885 -7.53 13.10 30.94
C LYS A 885 -7.37 11.59 30.80
#